data_cdac1410e58c8df1e888878978e872b7
#
_entry.id   cdac1410e58c8df1e888878978e872b7
#
_cell.length_a   1.000
_cell.length_b   1.000
_cell.length_c   1.000
_cell.angle_alpha   90.00
_cell.angle_beta   90.00
_cell.angle_gamma   90.00
#
_symmetry.space_group_name_H-M   'P 1'
#
loop_
_entity.id
_entity.type
_entity.pdbx_description
1 polymer ?
#
loop_
_entity_poly.entity_id
_entity_poly.type
_entity_poly.pdbx_seq_one_letter_code
_entity_poly.pdbx_strand_id
1 'polypeptide(L)'
;MQAQTIKLSGVIKDEKGNPIRDVSVIEPYHNKGTTSNDKGEYQLNIPTEKKVSIYFSHINYKKVEKKISAKNDIELDVKLKNKTLKTLEVEYVDPGSSPIELLPTIDASNVALPSSNIEGLLSSIGFGVRQNNELSSGFNVRGGNFDENLIYVNGIEVYRPFLARSGQQEGLSFINPSMIENILFSAGGFDAIYGDKLSSVLDITYREPKSFGANITTSLLGAQFQIQDKINNRLNYNVGVRYRTNAYLLGALDTKGEYKPRFTDVQGLINYQVNEDIKLSYYGSLANNLFSVQPENRETNFGSINEALRFTVYYEGQENTQFKTWMSALTLKHQVSEKLNLNYFVSTFNTDETEFFDVLGEYRLDELERDLGSDEYGEVAYNRGVGAFLNHARNELKANVYNIYHKGDFQQDNSRTNWGVKFQRDYVTNNINEWNYIDSSRFNTPKPSDSIGYTNPANIPYQYLELSKAVHANTEMNSSRITGFLQHRIRFNKQRKIELLNHDSLQKKHVDTSFFDDDYFTLTVGIRGNHWTYNQQTVFSPRINFKWKPAIYKFENNAYYRRNITLRAATGYYYQPPFFRAARNLSGELNPGIRAQKSIHFVLGGDMVFDMWGRKFKAGSELYYKLLDDIIPYEIENVRVNYYGENNATGYARGIDFKINGEFVKGIQSYASLSWLQTKEDITNDGYYHYFNANGEKIVPGYTLDNIATDSSFIEPGYIPRPTDQRLSFSLFFQDEMPDDWDTEKIKWSTMKLNINILFGTRLPYGPPGNERFSDTLRSSLYRRIDIGFSKDLIQSTMDKSKYSKKSIIHKIDAMWIAF
;
A
#
# COMPACT_ATOMS: atom_id res chain seq x y z
N MET A 1 60.88 26.25 -15.96
CA MET A 1 61.20 25.70 -14.62
C MET A 1 60.54 24.37 -14.47
N GLN A 2 61.31 23.27 -14.41
CA GLN A 2 60.75 21.97 -14.04
C GLN A 2 60.34 22.04 -12.56
N ALA A 3 59.06 21.86 -12.28
CA ALA A 3 58.59 21.78 -10.90
C ALA A 3 59.27 20.58 -10.20
N GLN A 4 59.97 20.83 -9.11
CA GLN A 4 60.56 19.80 -8.27
C GLN A 4 59.42 18.89 -7.79
N THR A 5 59.53 17.59 -8.07
CA THR A 5 58.55 16.57 -7.62
C THR A 5 59.15 15.73 -6.52
N ILE A 6 58.32 15.33 -5.57
CA ILE A 6 58.67 14.39 -4.52
C ILE A 6 57.91 13.09 -4.72
N LYS A 7 58.43 12.03 -4.16
CA LYS A 7 57.81 10.68 -4.20
C LYS A 7 56.92 10.49 -2.95
N LEU A 8 55.65 10.24 -3.17
CA LEU A 8 54.70 9.75 -2.16
C LEU A 8 54.51 8.25 -2.34
N SER A 9 54.81 7.45 -1.33
CA SER A 9 54.64 5.99 -1.36
C SER A 9 54.04 5.50 -0.04
N GLY A 10 53.56 4.27 0.00
CA GLY A 10 53.05 3.64 1.21
C GLY A 10 52.17 2.43 0.92
N VAL A 11 51.56 1.85 1.93
CA VAL A 11 50.68 0.67 1.84
C VAL A 11 49.27 1.03 2.30
N ILE A 12 48.28 0.60 1.51
CA ILE A 12 46.89 0.82 1.82
C ILE A 12 46.29 -0.50 2.35
N LYS A 13 45.72 -0.44 3.55
CA LYS A 13 45.17 -1.59 4.26
C LYS A 13 43.71 -1.33 4.70
N ASP A 14 42.99 -2.42 4.94
CA ASP A 14 41.66 -2.36 5.57
C ASP A 14 41.76 -2.24 7.11
N GLU A 15 40.60 -2.19 7.79
CA GLU A 15 40.54 -2.13 9.27
C GLU A 15 41.11 -3.40 9.93
N LYS A 16 41.16 -4.54 9.23
CA LYS A 16 41.69 -5.81 9.70
C LYS A 16 43.17 -5.98 9.39
N GLY A 17 43.78 -5.03 8.67
CA GLY A 17 45.18 -5.06 8.32
C GLY A 17 45.49 -5.73 6.97
N ASN A 18 44.52 -6.17 6.21
CA ASN A 18 44.69 -6.77 4.90
C ASN A 18 45.01 -5.70 3.85
N PRO A 19 45.93 -5.94 2.90
CA PRO A 19 46.22 -5.01 1.82
C PRO A 19 45.03 -4.85 0.87
N ILE A 20 44.80 -3.64 0.36
CA ILE A 20 43.72 -3.34 -0.58
C ILE A 20 44.31 -3.01 -1.94
N ARG A 21 43.98 -3.78 -2.95
CA ARG A 21 44.33 -3.61 -4.35
C ARG A 21 43.39 -2.59 -5.02
N ASP A 22 43.82 -1.97 -6.12
CA ASP A 22 43.05 -1.08 -7.01
C ASP A 22 42.45 0.16 -6.30
N VAL A 23 43.08 0.63 -5.21
CA VAL A 23 42.74 1.92 -4.60
C VAL A 23 43.27 3.03 -5.48
N SER A 24 42.41 3.88 -5.95
CA SER A 24 42.77 5.09 -6.69
C SER A 24 43.35 6.15 -5.74
N VAL A 25 44.57 6.56 -5.98
CA VAL A 25 45.29 7.59 -5.21
C VAL A 25 45.47 8.81 -6.12
N ILE A 26 44.81 9.90 -5.81
CA ILE A 26 44.70 11.07 -6.71
C ILE A 26 45.10 12.34 -5.98
N GLU A 27 45.95 13.13 -6.63
CA GLU A 27 46.18 14.52 -6.37
C GLU A 27 45.42 15.33 -7.42
N PRO A 28 44.28 15.98 -7.05
CA PRO A 28 43.37 16.55 -8.05
C PRO A 28 43.81 17.86 -8.65
N TYR A 29 44.66 18.67 -7.95
CA TYR A 29 45.01 19.99 -8.41
C TYR A 29 45.93 19.95 -9.64
N HIS A 30 46.89 19.01 -9.67
CA HIS A 30 47.79 18.78 -10.80
C HIS A 30 47.40 17.54 -11.65
N ASN A 31 46.23 16.97 -11.39
CA ASN A 31 45.70 15.80 -12.10
C ASN A 31 46.70 14.61 -12.13
N LYS A 32 47.32 14.33 -10.98
CA LYS A 32 48.25 13.20 -10.81
C LYS A 32 47.54 12.08 -10.09
N GLY A 33 47.71 10.85 -10.56
CA GLY A 33 47.09 9.68 -9.93
C GLY A 33 47.84 8.41 -10.20
N THR A 34 47.62 7.44 -9.30
CA THR A 34 48.10 6.04 -9.38
C THR A 34 47.10 5.12 -8.75
N THR A 35 47.32 3.81 -8.84
CA THR A 35 46.52 2.77 -8.17
C THR A 35 47.40 1.86 -7.32
N SER A 36 46.87 1.31 -6.24
CA SER A 36 47.58 0.33 -5.42
C SER A 36 47.62 -1.05 -6.11
N ASN A 37 48.72 -1.77 -5.89
CA ASN A 37 48.93 -3.12 -6.39
C ASN A 37 48.33 -4.24 -5.47
N ASP A 38 48.55 -5.52 -5.78
CA ASP A 38 48.00 -6.67 -5.01
C ASP A 38 48.47 -6.70 -3.55
N LYS A 39 49.59 -6.04 -3.23
CA LYS A 39 50.10 -5.92 -1.86
C LYS A 39 49.65 -4.61 -1.18
N GLY A 40 48.76 -3.85 -1.82
CA GLY A 40 48.26 -2.58 -1.34
C GLY A 40 49.30 -1.44 -1.49
N GLU A 41 50.45 -1.65 -2.12
CA GLU A 41 51.51 -0.67 -2.26
C GLU A 41 51.16 0.34 -3.38
N TYR A 42 51.45 1.60 -3.16
CA TYR A 42 51.23 2.64 -4.14
C TYR A 42 52.43 3.59 -4.20
N GLN A 43 52.64 4.25 -5.33
CA GLN A 43 53.65 5.26 -5.54
C GLN A 43 53.11 6.35 -6.47
N LEU A 44 53.21 7.61 -6.04
CA LEU A 44 52.74 8.80 -6.80
C LEU A 44 53.79 9.92 -6.73
N ASN A 45 54.14 10.50 -7.86
CA ASN A 45 55.01 11.69 -7.91
C ASN A 45 54.13 12.93 -7.88
N ILE A 46 54.33 13.77 -6.86
CA ILE A 46 53.54 14.99 -6.63
C ILE A 46 54.47 16.23 -6.62
N PRO A 47 53.98 17.43 -6.99
CA PRO A 47 54.72 18.65 -6.92
C PRO A 47 55.11 19.04 -5.48
N THR A 48 56.25 19.69 -5.32
CA THR A 48 56.72 20.19 -4.01
C THR A 48 55.89 21.41 -3.60
N GLU A 49 55.01 21.28 -2.59
CA GLU A 49 54.13 22.36 -2.11
C GLU A 49 54.00 22.35 -0.59
N LYS A 50 53.56 23.49 0.00
CA LYS A 50 53.36 23.59 1.46
C LYS A 50 52.20 22.76 1.98
N LYS A 51 51.15 22.53 1.15
CA LYS A 51 50.00 21.67 1.50
C LYS A 51 49.42 21.07 0.22
N VAL A 52 49.35 19.77 0.15
CA VAL A 52 48.78 18.99 -0.94
C VAL A 52 47.71 18.08 -0.37
N SER A 53 46.53 18.01 -1.01
CA SER A 53 45.44 17.08 -0.66
C SER A 53 45.52 15.84 -1.53
N ILE A 54 45.66 14.70 -0.94
CA ILE A 54 45.67 13.38 -1.58
C ILE A 54 44.39 12.62 -1.23
N TYR A 55 43.71 12.15 -2.24
CA TYR A 55 42.46 11.38 -2.10
C TYR A 55 42.72 9.91 -2.37
N PHE A 56 42.27 9.06 -1.45
CA PHE A 56 42.28 7.60 -1.53
C PHE A 56 40.87 7.15 -1.70
N SER A 57 40.53 6.52 -2.83
CA SER A 57 39.20 6.08 -3.14
C SER A 57 39.18 4.67 -3.72
N HIS A 58 38.23 3.85 -3.24
CA HIS A 58 37.95 2.52 -3.74
C HIS A 58 36.45 2.24 -3.63
N ILE A 59 35.90 1.43 -4.53
CA ILE A 59 34.46 1.19 -4.63
C ILE A 59 33.84 0.67 -3.33
N ASN A 60 34.60 -0.15 -2.58
CA ASN A 60 34.16 -0.82 -1.36
C ASN A 60 34.56 -0.10 -0.06
N TYR A 61 35.31 1.02 -0.15
CA TYR A 61 35.88 1.71 1.01
C TYR A 61 35.48 3.20 1.02
N LYS A 62 35.38 3.79 2.22
CA LYS A 62 35.16 5.23 2.37
C LYS A 62 36.33 6.00 1.82
N LYS A 63 36.05 7.02 0.97
CA LYS A 63 37.06 7.94 0.48
C LYS A 63 37.73 8.64 1.65
N VAL A 64 39.10 8.65 1.66
CA VAL A 64 39.91 9.32 2.65
C VAL A 64 40.67 10.44 2.00
N GLU A 65 40.63 11.63 2.58
CA GLU A 65 41.46 12.74 2.23
C GLU A 65 42.64 12.86 3.24
N LYS A 66 43.86 13.00 2.74
CA LYS A 66 45.03 13.29 3.56
C LYS A 66 45.66 14.57 3.07
N LYS A 67 45.83 15.54 3.96
CA LYS A 67 46.57 16.79 3.70
C LYS A 67 47.99 16.64 4.18
N ILE A 68 48.95 16.71 3.28
CA ILE A 68 50.38 16.52 3.55
C ILE A 68 51.18 17.75 3.15
N SER A 69 52.35 17.93 3.80
CA SER A 69 53.32 18.97 3.42
C SER A 69 54.36 18.29 2.52
N ALA A 70 54.31 18.59 1.24
CA ALA A 70 55.12 17.98 0.20
C ALA A 70 56.49 18.65 0.04
N LYS A 71 57.39 18.53 1.03
CA LYS A 71 58.75 19.11 0.98
C LYS A 71 59.84 18.10 0.65
N ASN A 72 59.67 16.84 1.07
CA ASN A 72 60.60 15.72 0.88
C ASN A 72 59.78 14.48 0.53
N ASP A 73 60.41 13.40 0.10
CA ASP A 73 59.80 12.12 -0.11
C ASP A 73 59.07 11.67 1.15
N ILE A 74 57.81 11.14 0.99
CA ILE A 74 56.94 10.78 2.09
C ILE A 74 56.51 9.33 1.94
N GLU A 75 56.61 8.60 3.03
CA GLU A 75 55.97 7.29 3.17
C GLU A 75 54.70 7.47 4.00
N LEU A 76 53.53 7.14 3.45
CA LEU A 76 52.23 7.36 4.04
C LEU A 76 51.34 6.09 3.93
N ASP A 77 51.28 5.34 5.02
CA ASP A 77 50.34 4.22 5.11
C ASP A 77 48.94 4.74 5.40
N VAL A 78 47.98 4.17 4.71
CA VAL A 78 46.57 4.58 4.80
C VAL A 78 45.70 3.40 5.14
N LYS A 79 44.89 3.54 6.18
CA LYS A 79 43.81 2.59 6.50
C LYS A 79 42.50 3.10 5.95
N LEU A 80 41.87 2.34 5.05
CA LEU A 80 40.55 2.62 4.56
C LEU A 80 39.52 1.84 5.39
N LYS A 81 38.52 2.57 5.83
CA LYS A 81 37.36 1.97 6.47
C LYS A 81 36.46 1.41 5.36
N ASN A 82 35.97 0.20 5.57
CA ASN A 82 34.94 -0.32 4.67
C ASN A 82 33.88 0.77 4.50
N LYS A 83 33.61 1.09 3.25
CA LYS A 83 32.41 1.82 2.94
C LYS A 83 31.31 0.90 3.43
N THR A 84 30.86 1.10 4.69
CA THR A 84 29.50 0.75 4.98
C THR A 84 28.70 1.68 4.06
N LEU A 85 28.56 1.29 2.83
CA LEU A 85 27.30 1.52 2.20
C LEU A 85 26.33 1.17 3.31
N LYS A 86 25.34 2.00 3.61
CA LYS A 86 24.01 1.54 3.95
C LYS A 86 23.51 0.79 2.71
N THR A 87 24.25 -0.16 2.23
CA THR A 87 23.72 -1.38 1.70
C THR A 87 22.98 -1.91 2.92
N LEU A 88 21.66 -1.76 2.91
CA LEU A 88 20.85 -2.80 3.42
C LEU A 88 21.63 -4.10 3.20
N GLU A 89 22.22 -4.67 4.27
CA GLU A 89 22.27 -6.11 4.43
C GLU A 89 20.82 -6.53 4.61
N VAL A 90 20.06 -6.31 3.56
CA VAL A 90 18.96 -7.17 3.24
C VAL A 90 19.66 -8.53 3.11
N GLU A 91 19.38 -9.47 3.99
CA GLU A 91 19.36 -10.86 3.54
C GLU A 91 18.76 -10.77 2.17
N TYR A 92 19.54 -11.06 1.14
CA TYR A 92 19.13 -10.89 -0.25
C TYR A 92 17.96 -11.83 -0.47
N VAL A 93 16.77 -11.36 -0.14
CA VAL A 93 15.54 -12.04 -0.49
C VAL A 93 15.48 -11.91 -2.00
N ASP A 94 16.04 -12.90 -2.69
CA ASP A 94 15.89 -12.97 -4.14
C ASP A 94 14.39 -13.06 -4.44
N PRO A 95 13.74 -12.00 -4.90
CA PRO A 95 12.29 -12.01 -5.16
C PRO A 95 11.92 -12.99 -6.28
N GLY A 96 12.88 -13.73 -6.81
CA GLY A 96 12.66 -14.71 -7.84
C GLY A 96 12.42 -14.14 -9.22
N SER A 97 11.59 -14.85 -10.01
CA SER A 97 11.14 -14.41 -11.33
C SER A 97 9.80 -13.68 -11.29
N SER A 98 9.09 -13.75 -10.18
CA SER A 98 7.80 -13.09 -10.01
C SER A 98 7.97 -11.56 -9.99
N PRO A 99 6.95 -10.80 -10.39
CA PRO A 99 6.96 -9.34 -10.29
C PRO A 99 6.76 -8.88 -8.83
N ILE A 100 7.58 -9.41 -7.92
CA ILE A 100 7.66 -9.00 -6.52
C ILE A 100 8.81 -8.01 -6.39
N GLU A 101 8.55 -6.87 -5.81
CA GLU A 101 9.54 -5.85 -5.48
C GLU A 101 9.84 -5.86 -3.98
N LEU A 102 11.12 -5.74 -3.65
CA LEU A 102 11.53 -5.30 -2.33
C LEU A 102 11.35 -3.78 -2.30
N LEU A 103 10.38 -3.32 -1.55
CA LEU A 103 10.16 -1.90 -1.34
C LEU A 103 11.17 -1.36 -0.32
N PRO A 104 11.65 -0.14 -0.49
CA PRO A 104 12.51 0.47 0.51
C PRO A 104 11.76 0.58 1.83
N THR A 105 12.41 0.20 2.90
CA THR A 105 11.97 0.50 4.26
C THR A 105 12.20 1.99 4.54
N ILE A 106 11.38 2.83 3.92
CA ILE A 106 11.29 4.22 4.35
C ILE A 106 10.65 4.15 5.72
N ASP A 107 11.30 4.75 6.70
CA ASP A 107 10.67 4.90 8.01
C ASP A 107 9.37 5.68 7.81
N ALA A 108 8.25 4.98 7.87
CA ALA A 108 6.93 5.58 7.61
C ALA A 108 6.62 6.70 8.61
N SER A 109 7.34 6.76 9.74
CA SER A 109 7.25 7.87 10.70
C SER A 109 7.90 9.15 10.16
N ASN A 110 8.80 9.05 9.18
CA ASN A 110 9.47 10.19 8.56
C ASN A 110 8.80 10.65 7.26
N VAL A 111 7.69 10.04 6.88
CA VAL A 111 6.92 10.42 5.69
C VAL A 111 5.75 11.31 6.13
N ALA A 112 5.57 12.44 5.45
CA ALA A 112 4.42 13.32 5.67
C ALA A 112 3.14 12.64 5.17
N LEU A 113 2.60 11.74 5.96
CA LEU A 113 1.32 11.09 5.69
C LEU A 113 0.37 11.35 6.87
N PRO A 114 -0.87 11.75 6.64
CA PRO A 114 -1.85 11.96 7.72
C PRO A 114 -2.04 10.73 8.58
N SER A 115 -1.92 9.56 7.96
CA SER A 115 -2.16 8.30 8.62
C SER A 115 -0.89 7.60 9.12
N SER A 116 0.32 8.01 8.73
CA SER A 116 1.59 7.33 9.08
C SER A 116 1.51 5.79 8.98
N ASN A 117 0.66 5.28 8.07
CA ASN A 117 0.45 3.86 7.85
C ASN A 117 1.17 3.39 6.58
N ILE A 118 1.41 2.08 6.50
CA ILE A 118 2.09 1.47 5.35
C ILE A 118 1.25 1.58 4.06
N GLU A 119 -0.06 1.52 4.16
CA GLU A 119 -0.96 1.57 3.02
C GLU A 119 -0.89 2.92 2.31
N GLY A 120 -0.79 4.02 3.07
CA GLY A 120 -0.55 5.35 2.52
C GLY A 120 0.81 5.45 1.83
N LEU A 121 1.86 4.87 2.40
CA LEU A 121 3.18 4.81 1.78
C LEU A 121 3.16 3.97 0.49
N LEU A 122 2.47 2.81 0.50
CA LEU A 122 2.34 1.96 -0.69
C LEU A 122 1.71 2.68 -1.88
N SER A 123 0.78 3.60 -1.66
CA SER A 123 0.16 4.40 -2.74
C SER A 123 1.18 5.29 -3.46
N SER A 124 2.27 5.66 -2.80
CA SER A 124 3.34 6.49 -3.37
C SER A 124 4.49 5.67 -3.97
N ILE A 125 4.78 4.48 -3.43
CA ILE A 125 5.95 3.68 -3.84
C ILE A 125 5.61 2.36 -4.54
N GLY A 126 4.37 1.88 -4.47
CA GLY A 126 3.91 0.63 -5.11
C GLY A 126 3.40 0.84 -6.54
N PHE A 127 3.41 -0.21 -7.36
CA PHE A 127 2.77 -0.20 -8.67
C PHE A 127 1.25 -0.32 -8.55
N GLY A 128 0.50 0.60 -9.18
CA GLY A 128 -0.96 0.52 -9.31
C GLY A 128 -1.73 0.51 -7.99
N VAL A 129 -1.11 0.98 -6.90
CA VAL A 129 -1.73 1.04 -5.57
C VAL A 129 -2.49 2.35 -5.41
N ARG A 130 -3.67 2.27 -4.81
CA ARG A 130 -4.54 3.41 -4.51
C ARG A 130 -5.16 3.26 -3.14
N GLN A 131 -5.26 4.36 -2.45
CA GLN A 131 -6.02 4.48 -1.21
C GLN A 131 -7.32 5.23 -1.50
N ASN A 132 -8.45 4.71 -1.04
CA ASN A 132 -9.75 5.29 -1.35
C ASN A 132 -10.09 6.47 -0.44
N ASN A 133 -9.62 6.44 0.80
CA ASN A 133 -9.75 7.54 1.74
C ASN A 133 -8.67 7.46 2.82
N GLU A 134 -8.49 8.54 3.56
CA GLU A 134 -7.47 8.70 4.60
C GLU A 134 -7.83 7.99 5.92
N LEU A 135 -9.09 7.60 6.08
CA LEU A 135 -9.63 7.03 7.31
C LEU A 135 -9.57 5.51 7.31
N SER A 136 -9.39 4.92 6.12
CA SER A 136 -9.32 3.47 5.94
C SER A 136 -7.87 3.00 5.80
N SER A 137 -7.57 1.83 6.35
CA SER A 137 -6.37 1.06 6.04
C SER A 137 -6.52 0.26 4.74
N GLY A 138 -7.68 0.31 4.10
CA GLY A 138 -7.96 -0.34 2.82
C GLY A 138 -7.18 0.30 1.67
N PHE A 139 -6.60 -0.54 0.81
CA PHE A 139 -5.98 -0.10 -0.43
C PHE A 139 -6.40 -1.01 -1.58
N ASN A 140 -6.49 -0.44 -2.75
CA ASN A 140 -6.86 -1.13 -3.99
C ASN A 140 -5.64 -1.26 -4.89
N VAL A 141 -5.54 -2.38 -5.61
CA VAL A 141 -4.41 -2.63 -6.51
C VAL A 141 -4.94 -3.06 -7.88
N ARG A 142 -4.60 -2.28 -8.92
CA ARG A 142 -4.94 -2.60 -10.32
C ARG A 142 -6.39 -3.00 -10.51
N GLY A 143 -7.30 -2.22 -9.97
CA GLY A 143 -8.75 -2.45 -10.09
C GLY A 143 -9.32 -3.53 -9.18
N GLY A 144 -8.51 -4.18 -8.37
CA GLY A 144 -8.99 -5.08 -7.32
C GLY A 144 -9.50 -4.32 -6.11
N ASN A 145 -10.43 -4.92 -5.37
CA ASN A 145 -10.96 -4.36 -4.15
C ASN A 145 -9.98 -4.58 -2.96
N PHE A 146 -10.23 -3.90 -1.83
CA PHE A 146 -9.38 -4.00 -0.64
C PHE A 146 -9.27 -5.43 -0.09
N ASP A 147 -10.32 -6.24 -0.21
CA ASP A 147 -10.36 -7.64 0.24
C ASP A 147 -9.63 -8.63 -0.69
N GLU A 148 -9.26 -8.18 -1.89
CA GLU A 148 -8.49 -8.96 -2.86
C GLU A 148 -6.97 -8.92 -2.61
N ASN A 149 -6.51 -8.23 -1.56
CA ASN A 149 -5.10 -8.12 -1.22
C ASN A 149 -4.70 -9.11 -0.13
N LEU A 150 -3.58 -9.80 -0.34
CA LEU A 150 -3.01 -10.73 0.62
C LEU A 150 -1.95 -10.02 1.47
N ILE A 151 -2.05 -10.15 2.79
CA ILE A 151 -1.10 -9.56 3.72
C ILE A 151 -0.50 -10.65 4.58
N TYR A 152 0.83 -10.70 4.63
CA TYR A 152 1.60 -11.54 5.55
C TYR A 152 2.45 -10.70 6.49
N VAL A 153 2.57 -11.15 7.74
CA VAL A 153 3.56 -10.66 8.70
C VAL A 153 4.36 -11.87 9.19
N ASN A 154 5.67 -11.86 8.95
CA ASN A 154 6.57 -12.98 9.27
C ASN A 154 6.10 -14.35 8.74
N GLY A 155 5.49 -14.36 7.54
CA GLY A 155 4.95 -15.56 6.92
C GLY A 155 3.60 -16.03 7.42
N ILE A 156 2.98 -15.30 8.35
CA ILE A 156 1.66 -15.55 8.92
C ILE A 156 0.65 -14.67 8.21
N GLU A 157 -0.43 -15.26 7.69
CA GLU A 157 -1.50 -14.53 7.04
C GLU A 157 -2.26 -13.66 8.05
N VAL A 158 -2.45 -12.40 7.71
CA VAL A 158 -3.20 -11.44 8.50
C VAL A 158 -4.60 -11.31 7.94
N TYR A 159 -5.58 -11.56 8.78
CA TYR A 159 -6.97 -11.34 8.46
C TYR A 159 -7.37 -9.93 8.88
N ARG A 160 -8.19 -9.29 8.06
CA ARG A 160 -8.88 -8.07 8.45
C ARG A 160 -10.11 -8.41 9.28
N PRO A 161 -10.62 -7.49 10.09
CA PRO A 161 -11.95 -7.63 10.68
C PRO A 161 -12.94 -7.97 9.59
N PHE A 162 -13.87 -8.90 9.89
CA PHE A 162 -14.82 -9.38 8.89
C PHE A 162 -15.87 -8.33 8.54
N LEU A 163 -16.02 -7.32 9.37
CA LEU A 163 -16.88 -6.15 9.24
C LEU A 163 -18.32 -6.53 8.92
N ALA A 164 -19.21 -6.39 9.87
CA ALA A 164 -20.61 -6.74 9.66
C ALA A 164 -21.20 -5.94 8.49
N ARG A 165 -20.89 -4.65 8.35
CA ARG A 165 -21.44 -3.81 7.30
C ARG A 165 -20.52 -2.72 6.75
N SER A 166 -19.53 -2.25 7.46
CA SER A 166 -18.69 -1.13 7.03
C SER A 166 -17.43 -1.61 6.33
N GLY A 167 -17.06 -1.05 5.19
CA GLY A 167 -15.86 -1.40 4.45
C GLY A 167 -14.82 -0.29 4.34
N GLN A 168 -15.17 0.94 4.73
CA GLN A 168 -14.30 2.08 4.51
C GLN A 168 -13.68 2.68 5.79
N GLN A 169 -14.15 2.27 6.97
CA GLN A 169 -13.75 2.83 8.26
C GLN A 169 -13.15 1.75 9.17
N GLU A 170 -12.19 1.00 8.67
CA GLU A 170 -11.60 -0.15 9.37
C GLU A 170 -10.67 0.21 10.53
N GLY A 171 -10.41 1.49 10.73
CA GLY A 171 -9.55 1.93 11.81
C GLY A 171 -8.06 1.83 11.50
N LEU A 172 -7.27 1.50 12.51
CA LEU A 172 -5.82 1.45 12.40
C LEU A 172 -5.38 0.28 11.52
N SER A 173 -4.38 0.53 10.65
CA SER A 173 -3.69 -0.55 9.93
C SER A 173 -3.17 -1.60 10.91
N PHE A 174 -3.38 -2.88 10.60
CA PHE A 174 -2.81 -3.97 11.38
C PHE A 174 -1.28 -3.88 11.50
N ILE A 175 -0.63 -3.42 10.43
CA ILE A 175 0.83 -3.38 10.34
C ILE A 175 1.36 -2.23 11.20
N ASN A 176 2.30 -2.56 12.10
CA ASN A 176 3.01 -1.54 12.87
C ASN A 176 4.29 -1.10 12.15
N PRO A 177 4.35 0.13 11.59
CA PRO A 177 5.49 0.58 10.79
C PRO A 177 6.82 0.59 11.55
N SER A 178 6.79 0.86 12.87
CA SER A 178 8.02 0.92 13.68
C SER A 178 8.71 -0.43 13.86
N MET A 179 7.99 -1.53 13.65
CA MET A 179 8.50 -2.89 13.80
C MET A 179 9.06 -3.48 12.50
N ILE A 180 8.85 -2.84 11.35
CA ILE A 180 9.17 -3.39 10.03
C ILE A 180 10.67 -3.43 9.76
N GLU A 181 11.13 -4.52 9.16
CA GLU A 181 12.45 -4.68 8.57
C GLU A 181 12.40 -4.67 7.05
N ASN A 182 11.50 -5.46 6.44
CA ASN A 182 11.38 -5.62 5.00
C ASN A 182 9.93 -5.63 4.55
N ILE A 183 9.69 -5.12 3.34
CA ILE A 183 8.40 -5.12 2.67
C ILE A 183 8.58 -5.70 1.27
N LEU A 184 7.96 -6.82 0.99
CA LEU A 184 7.83 -7.39 -0.34
C LEU A 184 6.42 -7.10 -0.86
N PHE A 185 6.33 -6.55 -2.06
CA PHE A 185 5.06 -6.20 -2.67
C PHE A 185 4.97 -6.70 -4.11
N SER A 186 3.80 -7.24 -4.48
CA SER A 186 3.46 -7.57 -5.85
C SER A 186 2.06 -7.08 -6.19
N ALA A 187 1.93 -6.34 -7.28
CA ALA A 187 0.64 -5.86 -7.80
C ALA A 187 -0.08 -6.89 -8.70
N GLY A 188 0.36 -8.14 -8.73
CA GLY A 188 -0.18 -9.24 -9.51
C GLY A 188 0.90 -10.11 -10.14
N GLY A 189 0.54 -11.27 -10.68
CA GLY A 189 1.51 -12.21 -11.23
C GLY A 189 2.37 -12.91 -10.18
N PHE A 190 1.98 -12.92 -8.91
CA PHE A 190 2.77 -13.49 -7.82
C PHE A 190 2.84 -15.02 -7.84
N ASP A 191 3.89 -15.56 -7.26
CA ASP A 191 4.23 -16.99 -7.21
C ASP A 191 3.19 -17.86 -6.50
N ALA A 192 3.20 -19.18 -6.73
CA ALA A 192 2.27 -20.13 -6.12
C ALA A 192 2.42 -20.29 -4.60
N ILE A 193 3.53 -19.85 -4.02
CA ILE A 193 3.72 -19.77 -2.55
C ILE A 193 2.72 -18.83 -1.88
N TYR A 194 2.21 -17.83 -2.63
CA TYR A 194 1.17 -16.91 -2.21
C TYR A 194 -0.17 -17.29 -2.84
N GLY A 195 -1.27 -17.16 -2.14
CA GLY A 195 -2.53 -17.57 -2.74
C GLY A 195 -3.79 -17.07 -2.06
N ASP A 196 -4.89 -17.51 -2.68
CA ASP A 196 -6.24 -17.31 -2.16
C ASP A 196 -6.70 -15.84 -2.16
N LYS A 197 -6.08 -15.00 -3.03
CA LYS A 197 -6.43 -13.61 -3.32
C LYS A 197 -6.25 -13.28 -4.80
N LEU A 198 -7.00 -12.28 -5.30
CA LEU A 198 -7.09 -11.96 -6.73
C LEU A 198 -6.17 -10.82 -7.16
N SER A 199 -5.71 -9.95 -6.26
CA SER A 199 -5.11 -8.69 -6.69
C SER A 199 -3.64 -8.55 -6.37
N SER A 200 -3.25 -8.51 -5.11
CA SER A 200 -1.88 -8.21 -4.70
C SER A 200 -1.40 -9.04 -3.52
N VAL A 201 -0.09 -8.98 -3.29
CA VAL A 201 0.57 -9.55 -2.10
C VAL A 201 1.42 -8.48 -1.44
N LEU A 202 1.28 -8.38 -0.12
CA LEU A 202 2.11 -7.59 0.77
C LEU A 202 2.68 -8.52 1.84
N ASP A 203 3.97 -8.84 1.73
CA ASP A 203 4.67 -9.72 2.68
C ASP A 203 5.68 -8.91 3.48
N ILE A 204 5.44 -8.84 4.78
CA ILE A 204 6.16 -7.98 5.71
C ILE A 204 6.94 -8.83 6.68
N THR A 205 8.20 -8.46 6.87
CA THR A 205 9.05 -9.04 7.90
C THR A 205 9.28 -8.01 9.00
N TYR A 206 8.95 -8.36 10.23
CA TYR A 206 9.27 -7.55 11.40
C TYR A 206 10.71 -7.76 11.83
N ARG A 207 11.30 -6.69 12.36
CA ARG A 207 12.71 -6.62 12.73
C ARG A 207 13.05 -7.60 13.84
N GLU A 208 14.13 -8.33 13.62
CA GLU A 208 14.79 -9.11 14.64
C GLU A 208 15.93 -8.28 15.25
N PRO A 209 15.80 -7.78 16.48
CA PRO A 209 16.77 -6.86 17.04
C PRO A 209 18.11 -7.53 17.36
N LYS A 210 19.19 -6.82 17.05
CA LYS A 210 20.57 -7.21 17.37
C LYS A 210 21.08 -6.53 18.65
N SER A 211 20.37 -5.50 19.14
CA SER A 211 20.72 -4.72 20.34
C SER A 211 19.48 -4.01 20.88
N PHE A 212 19.58 -3.51 22.10
CA PHE A 212 18.54 -2.67 22.69
C PHE A 212 18.24 -1.44 21.81
N GLY A 213 16.97 -1.13 21.69
CA GLY A 213 16.44 0.06 21.05
C GLY A 213 15.04 0.37 21.55
N ALA A 214 14.73 1.64 21.68
CA ALA A 214 13.39 2.11 22.00
C ALA A 214 13.07 3.32 21.11
N ASN A 215 11.82 3.41 20.69
CA ASN A 215 11.31 4.52 19.90
C ASN A 215 9.99 5.00 20.48
N ILE A 216 9.83 6.30 20.62
CA ILE A 216 8.58 6.96 20.98
C ILE A 216 8.28 7.96 19.89
N THR A 217 7.07 7.88 19.32
CA THR A 217 6.56 8.87 18.38
C THR A 217 5.27 9.42 18.93
N THR A 218 5.14 10.73 18.99
CA THR A 218 3.92 11.43 19.39
C THR A 218 3.52 12.42 18.32
N SER A 219 2.23 12.53 18.07
CA SER A 219 1.66 13.47 17.10
C SER A 219 0.28 13.93 17.57
N LEU A 220 -0.33 14.90 16.88
CA LEU A 220 -1.72 15.29 17.10
C LEU A 220 -2.70 14.13 16.86
N LEU A 221 -2.28 13.12 16.11
CA LEU A 221 -3.11 11.96 15.76
C LEU A 221 -2.93 10.78 16.75
N GLY A 222 -2.02 10.88 17.72
CA GLY A 222 -1.79 9.84 18.70
C GLY A 222 -0.33 9.65 19.08
N ALA A 223 -0.07 8.50 19.69
CA ALA A 223 1.26 8.13 20.14
C ALA A 223 1.56 6.66 19.86
N GLN A 224 2.83 6.37 19.59
CA GLN A 224 3.33 5.00 19.51
C GLN A 224 4.62 4.85 20.32
N PHE A 225 4.77 3.68 20.90
CA PHE A 225 5.96 3.26 21.62
C PHE A 225 6.42 1.92 21.07
N GLN A 226 7.71 1.78 20.85
CA GLN A 226 8.32 0.53 20.43
C GLN A 226 9.57 0.29 21.24
N ILE A 227 9.72 -0.93 21.74
CA ILE A 227 10.91 -1.38 22.45
C ILE A 227 11.38 -2.72 21.90
N GLN A 228 12.68 -2.85 21.76
CA GLN A 228 13.30 -4.07 21.25
C GLN A 228 14.62 -4.33 21.97
N ASP A 229 14.97 -5.60 22.11
CA ASP A 229 16.30 -5.96 22.62
C ASP A 229 16.69 -7.39 22.23
N LYS A 230 17.99 -7.64 22.29
CA LYS A 230 18.57 -8.97 22.27
C LYS A 230 19.15 -9.24 23.66
N ILE A 231 18.38 -9.92 24.50
CA ILE A 231 18.75 -10.21 25.92
C ILE A 231 20.03 -11.04 25.97
N ASN A 232 20.14 -12.02 25.08
CA ASN A 232 21.31 -12.89 24.93
C ASN A 232 21.36 -13.44 23.50
N ASN A 233 22.31 -14.33 23.22
CA ASN A 233 22.45 -14.91 21.89
C ASN A 233 21.27 -15.78 21.46
N ARG A 234 20.36 -16.13 22.37
CA ARG A 234 19.21 -17.01 22.10
C ARG A 234 17.89 -16.29 22.08
N LEU A 235 17.74 -15.20 22.83
CA LEU A 235 16.44 -14.53 23.02
C LEU A 235 16.49 -13.08 22.57
N ASN A 236 15.59 -12.73 21.65
CA ASN A 236 15.32 -11.36 21.28
C ASN A 236 13.81 -11.09 21.25
N TYR A 237 13.44 -9.83 21.43
CA TYR A 237 12.04 -9.39 21.38
C TYR A 237 11.90 -8.00 20.73
N ASN A 238 10.74 -7.78 20.13
CA ASN A 238 10.32 -6.51 19.54
C ASN A 238 8.85 -6.31 19.88
N VAL A 239 8.52 -5.26 20.63
CA VAL A 239 7.16 -4.97 21.10
C VAL A 239 6.81 -3.55 20.73
N GLY A 240 5.63 -3.36 20.17
CA GLY A 240 5.09 -2.06 19.80
C GLY A 240 3.69 -1.85 20.36
N VAL A 241 3.43 -0.65 20.84
CA VAL A 241 2.12 -0.19 21.34
C VAL A 241 1.75 1.07 20.59
N ARG A 242 0.52 1.15 20.10
CA ARG A 242 0.01 2.34 19.40
C ARG A 242 -1.34 2.77 19.95
N TYR A 243 -1.50 4.07 20.08
CA TYR A 243 -2.78 4.73 20.27
C TYR A 243 -2.95 5.78 19.18
N ARG A 244 -4.12 5.82 18.57
CA ARG A 244 -4.42 6.77 17.50
C ARG A 244 -5.84 7.27 17.57
N THR A 245 -6.02 8.53 17.18
CA THR A 245 -7.31 9.15 16.95
C THR A 245 -7.25 10.04 15.72
N ASN A 246 -8.21 9.91 14.82
CA ASN A 246 -8.33 10.76 13.64
C ASN A 246 -9.35 11.91 13.87
N ALA A 247 -9.85 12.08 15.09
CA ALA A 247 -10.87 13.07 15.41
C ALA A 247 -10.47 14.49 14.98
N TYR A 248 -9.20 14.85 15.17
CA TYR A 248 -8.70 16.17 14.77
C TYR A 248 -8.72 16.41 13.26
N LEU A 249 -8.38 15.39 12.46
CA LEU A 249 -8.44 15.48 11.00
C LEU A 249 -9.87 15.62 10.50
N LEU A 250 -10.79 14.87 11.10
CA LEU A 250 -12.20 14.85 10.71
C LEU A 250 -12.91 16.14 11.06
N GLY A 251 -12.52 16.80 12.16
CA GLY A 251 -13.03 18.13 12.52
C GLY A 251 -12.58 19.26 11.58
N ALA A 252 -11.54 19.03 10.76
CA ALA A 252 -11.05 19.99 9.76
C ALA A 252 -11.68 19.81 8.37
N LEU A 253 -12.45 18.73 8.15
CA LEU A 253 -13.16 18.49 6.89
C LEU A 253 -14.47 19.29 6.85
N ASP A 254 -14.94 19.64 5.64
CA ASP A 254 -16.23 20.29 5.40
C ASP A 254 -17.44 19.43 5.81
N THR A 255 -17.22 18.15 6.11
CA THR A 255 -18.26 17.23 6.61
C THR A 255 -18.51 17.49 8.08
N LYS A 256 -19.65 18.09 8.40
CA LYS A 256 -20.07 18.35 9.77
C LYS A 256 -20.49 17.05 10.46
N GLY A 257 -19.93 16.79 11.63
CA GLY A 257 -20.22 15.62 12.47
C GLY A 257 -19.17 15.47 13.56
N GLU A 258 -19.57 15.05 14.76
CA GLU A 258 -18.65 14.66 15.81
C GLU A 258 -18.15 13.23 15.58
N TYR A 259 -16.94 13.11 15.06
CA TYR A 259 -16.25 11.83 14.86
C TYR A 259 -15.27 11.59 16.01
N LYS A 260 -15.42 10.46 16.70
CA LYS A 260 -14.57 10.11 17.86
C LYS A 260 -13.89 8.74 17.67
N PRO A 261 -13.09 8.55 16.59
CA PRO A 261 -12.36 7.29 16.41
C PRO A 261 -11.26 7.14 17.45
N ARG A 262 -11.15 5.96 18.02
CA ARG A 262 -10.10 5.58 18.99
C ARG A 262 -9.57 4.20 18.62
N PHE A 263 -8.28 4.14 18.31
CA PHE A 263 -7.62 2.92 17.90
C PHE A 263 -6.46 2.64 18.82
N THR A 264 -6.40 1.42 19.35
CA THR A 264 -5.32 0.98 20.25
C THR A 264 -4.90 -0.41 19.81
N ASP A 265 -3.60 -0.64 19.64
CA ASP A 265 -3.06 -1.96 19.46
C ASP A 265 -1.74 -2.18 20.20
N VAL A 266 -1.51 -3.44 20.51
CA VAL A 266 -0.26 -3.95 21.09
C VAL A 266 0.18 -5.13 20.25
N GLN A 267 1.43 -5.11 19.76
CA GLN A 267 2.02 -6.20 19.00
C GLN A 267 3.36 -6.60 19.59
N GLY A 268 3.65 -7.88 19.56
CA GLY A 268 4.90 -8.42 20.07
C GLY A 268 5.43 -9.58 19.24
N LEU A 269 6.72 -9.55 18.95
CA LEU A 269 7.48 -10.64 18.34
C LEU A 269 8.57 -11.06 19.31
N ILE A 270 8.60 -12.34 19.67
CA ILE A 270 9.62 -12.93 20.53
C ILE A 270 10.26 -14.08 19.77
N ASN A 271 11.59 -14.08 19.64
CA ASN A 271 12.32 -15.14 18.98
C ASN A 271 13.26 -15.80 19.98
N TYR A 272 13.23 -17.12 19.98
CA TYR A 272 14.10 -17.96 20.81
C TYR A 272 14.88 -18.96 19.95
N GLN A 273 16.22 -18.84 19.93
CA GLN A 273 17.11 -19.79 19.25
C GLN A 273 17.33 -20.99 20.18
N VAL A 274 16.69 -22.10 19.87
CA VAL A 274 16.80 -23.35 20.66
C VAL A 274 18.21 -23.92 20.52
N ASN A 275 18.69 -24.04 19.28
CA ASN A 275 20.06 -24.42 18.90
C ASN A 275 20.42 -23.73 17.57
N GLU A 276 21.52 -24.07 16.92
CA GLU A 276 21.96 -23.45 15.66
C GLU A 276 20.94 -23.66 14.52
N ASP A 277 20.25 -24.78 14.53
CA ASP A 277 19.35 -25.21 13.44
C ASP A 277 17.87 -24.90 13.72
N ILE A 278 17.48 -24.71 14.99
CA ILE A 278 16.07 -24.59 15.39
C ILE A 278 15.81 -23.24 16.05
N LYS A 279 14.86 -22.52 15.48
CA LYS A 279 14.37 -21.24 15.99
C LYS A 279 12.87 -21.30 16.22
N LEU A 280 12.43 -20.88 17.41
CA LEU A 280 11.04 -20.72 17.80
C LEU A 280 10.71 -19.24 17.83
N SER A 281 9.60 -18.85 17.21
CA SER A 281 9.11 -17.46 17.22
C SER A 281 7.67 -17.41 17.65
N TYR A 282 7.35 -16.53 18.56
CA TYR A 282 6.00 -16.22 18.98
C TYR A 282 5.62 -14.81 18.53
N TYR A 283 4.48 -14.70 17.87
CA TYR A 283 3.87 -13.43 17.48
C TYR A 283 2.52 -13.28 18.15
N GLY A 284 2.27 -12.14 18.77
CA GLY A 284 1.01 -11.77 19.38
C GLY A 284 0.56 -10.37 18.99
N SER A 285 -0.74 -10.19 18.76
CA SER A 285 -1.36 -8.90 18.48
C SER A 285 -2.71 -8.78 19.17
N LEU A 286 -2.96 -7.64 19.79
CA LEU A 286 -4.25 -7.27 20.41
C LEU A 286 -4.61 -5.90 19.88
N ALA A 287 -5.83 -5.74 19.34
CA ALA A 287 -6.31 -4.46 18.85
C ALA A 287 -7.76 -4.20 19.30
N ASN A 288 -8.04 -2.94 19.62
CA ASN A 288 -9.38 -2.44 19.89
C ASN A 288 -9.60 -1.16 19.10
N ASN A 289 -10.45 -1.23 18.11
CA ASN A 289 -10.81 -0.12 17.24
C ASN A 289 -12.26 0.28 17.54
N LEU A 290 -12.46 1.48 18.05
CA LEU A 290 -13.76 2.06 18.33
C LEU A 290 -13.97 3.26 17.41
N PHE A 291 -15.08 3.27 16.72
CA PHE A 291 -15.50 4.34 15.85
C PHE A 291 -16.89 4.82 16.28
N SER A 292 -16.95 6.06 16.76
CA SER A 292 -18.20 6.69 17.17
C SER A 292 -18.45 7.92 16.32
N VAL A 293 -19.65 8.04 15.79
CA VAL A 293 -20.09 9.14 14.91
C VAL A 293 -21.39 9.70 15.44
N GLN A 294 -21.45 11.01 15.63
CA GLN A 294 -22.68 11.75 15.83
C GLN A 294 -22.85 12.70 14.63
N PRO A 295 -23.79 12.43 13.72
CA PRO A 295 -24.02 13.33 12.59
C PRO A 295 -24.53 14.69 13.07
N GLU A 296 -24.03 15.75 12.45
CA GLU A 296 -24.53 17.11 12.69
C GLU A 296 -25.48 17.56 11.58
N ASN A 297 -26.32 18.53 11.92
CA ASN A 297 -27.26 19.15 11.00
C ASN A 297 -26.49 19.75 9.81
N ARG A 298 -27.01 19.58 8.63
CA ARG A 298 -26.39 20.04 7.39
C ARG A 298 -27.35 20.86 6.55
N GLU A 299 -26.82 21.94 6.03
CA GLU A 299 -27.51 22.80 5.05
C GLU A 299 -26.64 22.86 3.78
N THR A 300 -27.24 22.69 2.62
CA THR A 300 -26.56 22.75 1.32
C THR A 300 -27.43 23.53 0.33
N ASN A 301 -26.89 24.63 -0.18
CA ASN A 301 -27.49 25.39 -1.26
C ASN A 301 -26.97 24.89 -2.61
N PHE A 302 -27.90 24.69 -3.57
CA PHE A 302 -27.54 24.21 -4.91
C PHE A 302 -28.60 24.69 -5.93
N GLY A 303 -28.32 24.43 -7.20
CA GLY A 303 -29.23 24.80 -8.27
C GLY A 303 -28.61 25.76 -9.28
N SER A 304 -29.47 26.53 -9.96
CA SER A 304 -29.10 27.48 -10.99
C SER A 304 -29.79 28.84 -10.73
N ILE A 305 -29.52 29.82 -11.58
CA ILE A 305 -30.21 31.13 -11.54
C ILE A 305 -31.73 30.96 -11.69
N ASN A 306 -32.18 29.94 -12.38
CA ASN A 306 -33.61 29.67 -12.61
C ASN A 306 -34.26 28.85 -11.50
N GLU A 307 -33.48 28.16 -10.67
CA GLU A 307 -33.96 27.32 -9.59
C GLU A 307 -32.90 27.21 -8.49
N ALA A 308 -33.07 27.99 -7.43
CA ALA A 308 -32.17 27.96 -6.28
C ALA A 308 -32.83 27.16 -5.16
N LEU A 309 -32.16 26.13 -4.68
CA LEU A 309 -32.66 25.19 -3.68
C LEU A 309 -31.76 25.15 -2.47
N ARG A 310 -32.38 24.98 -1.29
CA ARG A 310 -31.72 24.70 -0.02
C ARG A 310 -32.15 23.31 0.47
N PHE A 311 -31.21 22.43 0.68
CA PHE A 311 -31.45 21.13 1.30
C PHE A 311 -30.90 21.16 2.72
N THR A 312 -31.78 21.02 3.70
CA THR A 312 -31.43 20.99 5.13
C THR A 312 -31.73 19.60 5.68
N VAL A 313 -30.78 19.02 6.42
CA VAL A 313 -30.99 17.76 7.15
C VAL A 313 -30.71 18.01 8.61
N TYR A 314 -31.65 17.67 9.47
CA TYR A 314 -31.53 17.66 10.91
C TYR A 314 -31.29 16.21 11.34
N TYR A 315 -30.21 15.97 12.07
CA TYR A 315 -29.86 14.64 12.52
C TYR A 315 -29.95 14.51 14.04
N GLU A 316 -30.48 13.38 14.49
CA GLU A 316 -30.43 12.97 15.88
C GLU A 316 -29.90 11.51 15.95
N GLY A 317 -29.17 11.20 17.04
CA GLY A 317 -28.67 9.86 17.26
C GLY A 317 -27.17 9.70 17.08
N GLN A 318 -26.74 8.45 17.01
CA GLN A 318 -25.32 8.11 16.94
C GLN A 318 -25.08 6.76 16.30
N GLU A 319 -23.86 6.55 15.80
CA GLU A 319 -23.33 5.28 15.36
C GLU A 319 -22.11 4.90 16.21
N ASN A 320 -22.06 3.68 16.69
CA ASN A 320 -20.92 3.09 17.39
C ASN A 320 -20.53 1.77 16.75
N THR A 321 -19.34 1.71 16.16
CA THR A 321 -18.78 0.51 15.57
C THR A 321 -17.51 0.14 16.32
N GLN A 322 -17.40 -1.09 16.77
CA GLN A 322 -16.25 -1.58 17.52
C GLN A 322 -15.73 -2.89 16.94
N PHE A 323 -14.40 -2.98 16.80
CA PHE A 323 -13.67 -4.18 16.39
C PHE A 323 -12.64 -4.52 17.45
N LYS A 324 -12.84 -5.64 18.16
CA LYS A 324 -11.85 -6.22 19.08
C LYS A 324 -11.22 -7.41 18.39
N THR A 325 -9.93 -7.32 18.08
CA THR A 325 -9.22 -8.41 17.41
C THR A 325 -8.04 -8.87 18.24
N TRP A 326 -7.80 -10.17 18.23
CA TRP A 326 -6.57 -10.72 18.74
C TRP A 326 -6.03 -11.82 17.84
N MET A 327 -4.72 -11.88 17.72
CA MET A 327 -4.01 -12.84 16.91
C MET A 327 -2.84 -13.40 17.71
N SER A 328 -2.63 -14.69 17.61
CA SER A 328 -1.50 -15.38 18.22
C SER A 328 -0.94 -16.39 17.24
N ALA A 329 0.37 -16.46 17.13
CA ALA A 329 1.02 -17.39 16.22
C ALA A 329 2.34 -17.89 16.79
N LEU A 330 2.57 -19.19 16.63
CA LEU A 330 3.82 -19.86 16.94
C LEU A 330 4.44 -20.38 15.65
N THR A 331 5.70 -20.07 15.44
CA THR A 331 6.47 -20.49 14.26
C THR A 331 7.71 -21.24 14.69
N LEU A 332 7.88 -22.46 14.18
CA LEU A 332 9.11 -23.25 14.31
C LEU A 332 9.83 -23.25 12.97
N LYS A 333 11.03 -22.71 12.93
CA LYS A 333 11.95 -22.79 11.78
C LYS A 333 13.02 -23.81 12.10
N HIS A 334 13.18 -24.79 11.20
CA HIS A 334 14.16 -25.85 11.33
C HIS A 334 15.01 -25.92 10.06
N GLN A 335 16.27 -25.58 10.18
CA GLN A 335 17.28 -25.73 9.13
C GLN A 335 17.85 -27.14 9.20
N VAL A 336 17.27 -28.07 8.45
CA VAL A 336 17.66 -29.49 8.46
C VAL A 336 19.04 -29.69 7.86
N SER A 337 19.37 -28.85 6.87
CA SER A 337 20.72 -28.79 6.24
C SER A 337 20.91 -27.41 5.62
N GLU A 338 22.09 -27.11 5.09
CA GLU A 338 22.36 -25.88 4.33
C GLU A 338 21.41 -25.68 3.13
N LYS A 339 20.83 -26.75 2.61
CA LYS A 339 19.94 -26.75 1.44
C LYS A 339 18.46 -26.92 1.78
N LEU A 340 18.10 -27.35 2.98
CA LEU A 340 16.72 -27.71 3.36
C LEU A 340 16.27 -26.97 4.61
N ASN A 341 15.26 -26.12 4.44
CA ASN A 341 14.59 -25.40 5.52
C ASN A 341 13.12 -25.85 5.62
N LEU A 342 12.68 -26.17 6.83
CA LEU A 342 11.30 -26.52 7.14
C LEU A 342 10.73 -25.51 8.13
N ASN A 343 9.55 -25.03 7.83
CA ASN A 343 8.85 -24.05 8.68
C ASN A 343 7.47 -24.61 9.03
N TYR A 344 7.12 -24.54 10.31
CA TYR A 344 5.83 -24.95 10.84
C TYR A 344 5.18 -23.78 11.55
N PHE A 345 3.91 -23.56 11.29
CA PHE A 345 3.14 -22.44 11.83
C PHE A 345 1.86 -22.96 12.45
N VAL A 346 1.53 -22.45 13.61
CA VAL A 346 0.21 -22.57 14.23
C VAL A 346 -0.26 -21.17 14.55
N SER A 347 -1.43 -20.80 14.09
CA SER A 347 -1.95 -19.45 14.36
C SER A 347 -3.45 -19.46 14.61
N THR A 348 -3.89 -18.50 15.40
CA THR A 348 -5.29 -18.17 15.60
C THR A 348 -5.53 -16.68 15.39
N PHE A 349 -6.65 -16.36 14.77
CA PHE A 349 -7.17 -15.00 14.65
C PHE A 349 -8.62 -15.00 15.16
N ASN A 350 -8.93 -14.00 15.98
CA ASN A 350 -10.26 -13.86 16.55
C ASN A 350 -10.69 -12.41 16.42
N THR A 351 -11.95 -12.19 16.09
CA THR A 351 -12.56 -10.86 16.05
C THR A 351 -13.95 -10.90 16.69
N ASP A 352 -14.24 -9.85 17.44
CA ASP A 352 -15.57 -9.58 18.03
C ASP A 352 -15.97 -8.18 17.55
N GLU A 353 -16.99 -8.12 16.72
CA GLU A 353 -17.37 -6.92 15.99
C GLU A 353 -18.81 -6.54 16.34
N THR A 354 -19.02 -5.28 16.67
CA THR A 354 -20.34 -4.73 16.94
C THR A 354 -20.54 -3.48 16.08
N GLU A 355 -21.73 -3.34 15.53
CA GLU A 355 -22.15 -2.18 14.75
C GLU A 355 -23.54 -1.78 15.23
N PHE A 356 -23.60 -0.76 16.08
CA PHE A 356 -24.82 -0.25 16.67
C PHE A 356 -25.05 1.19 16.22
N PHE A 357 -26.19 1.43 15.63
CA PHE A 357 -26.60 2.78 15.30
C PHE A 357 -28.10 3.00 15.44
N ASP A 358 -28.42 4.21 15.81
CA ASP A 358 -29.76 4.81 15.79
C ASP A 358 -29.55 6.21 15.21
N VAL A 359 -30.02 6.43 14.00
CA VAL A 359 -29.87 7.71 13.29
C VAL A 359 -31.22 8.11 12.71
N LEU A 360 -31.82 9.13 13.30
CA LEU A 360 -32.96 9.84 12.75
C LEU A 360 -32.44 10.99 11.89
N GLY A 361 -32.93 11.12 10.67
CA GLY A 361 -32.69 12.25 9.81
C GLY A 361 -34.01 12.84 9.36
N GLU A 362 -34.24 14.14 9.64
CA GLU A 362 -35.35 14.90 9.12
C GLU A 362 -34.82 15.88 8.08
N TYR A 363 -35.36 15.85 6.87
CA TYR A 363 -34.85 16.67 5.78
C TYR A 363 -35.93 17.60 5.21
N ARG A 364 -35.46 18.76 4.76
CA ARG A 364 -36.28 19.79 4.08
C ARG A 364 -35.60 20.17 2.77
N LEU A 365 -36.42 20.29 1.73
CA LEU A 365 -36.03 20.88 0.46
C LEU A 365 -36.81 22.16 0.27
N ASP A 366 -36.10 23.27 0.36
CA ASP A 366 -36.71 24.62 0.28
C ASP A 366 -36.29 25.28 -1.03
N GLU A 367 -37.18 26.02 -1.68
CA GLU A 367 -36.84 26.91 -2.76
C GLU A 367 -36.55 28.30 -2.21
N LEU A 368 -35.48 28.91 -2.71
CA LEU A 368 -35.02 30.20 -2.25
C LEU A 368 -35.54 31.32 -3.13
N GLU A 369 -35.81 32.46 -2.50
CA GLU A 369 -36.12 33.72 -3.21
C GLU A 369 -34.93 34.11 -4.09
N ARG A 370 -35.22 34.40 -5.38
CA ARG A 370 -34.23 34.64 -6.42
C ARG A 370 -34.19 36.05 -6.96
N ASP A 371 -35.22 36.87 -6.59
CA ASP A 371 -35.24 38.26 -7.02
C ASP A 371 -34.12 39.04 -6.34
N LEU A 372 -33.11 39.44 -7.11
CA LEU A 372 -31.97 40.23 -6.63
C LEU A 372 -32.39 41.61 -6.08
N GLY A 373 -33.63 42.06 -6.41
CA GLY A 373 -34.20 43.31 -5.91
C GLY A 373 -35.04 43.11 -4.64
N SER A 374 -35.27 41.91 -4.20
CA SER A 374 -36.05 41.60 -2.99
C SER A 374 -35.16 41.64 -1.73
N ASP A 375 -35.73 42.22 -0.65
CA ASP A 375 -35.10 42.19 0.67
C ASP A 375 -34.97 40.72 1.21
N GLU A 376 -35.73 39.81 0.65
CA GLU A 376 -35.76 38.40 1.00
C GLU A 376 -34.86 37.52 0.10
N TYR A 377 -33.98 38.13 -0.70
CA TYR A 377 -33.08 37.38 -1.58
C TYR A 377 -32.25 36.33 -0.82
N GLY A 378 -32.36 35.05 -1.24
CA GLY A 378 -31.68 33.90 -0.63
C GLY A 378 -32.37 33.33 0.63
N GLU A 379 -33.49 33.93 1.06
CA GLU A 379 -34.37 33.37 2.09
C GLU A 379 -35.29 32.30 1.47
N VAL A 380 -35.93 31.49 2.34
CA VAL A 380 -36.86 30.46 1.91
C VAL A 380 -38.13 31.04 1.38
N ALA A 381 -38.38 30.94 0.08
CA ALA A 381 -39.63 31.38 -0.56
C ALA A 381 -40.76 30.38 -0.23
N TYR A 382 -40.50 29.10 -0.38
CA TYR A 382 -41.44 28.03 0.01
C TYR A 382 -40.75 26.68 0.16
N ASN A 383 -41.38 25.79 0.93
CA ASN A 383 -40.90 24.41 1.14
C ASN A 383 -41.41 23.50 0.02
N ARG A 384 -40.48 22.81 -0.68
CA ARG A 384 -40.80 21.86 -1.76
C ARG A 384 -41.04 20.45 -1.24
N GLY A 385 -40.40 20.10 -0.10
CA GLY A 385 -40.52 18.77 0.45
C GLY A 385 -39.95 18.66 1.84
N VAL A 386 -40.58 17.82 2.64
CA VAL A 386 -40.07 17.36 3.92
C VAL A 386 -40.09 15.83 3.92
N GLY A 387 -39.21 15.23 4.66
CA GLY A 387 -39.22 13.81 4.86
C GLY A 387 -38.37 13.44 6.06
N ALA A 388 -38.48 12.21 6.48
CA ALA A 388 -37.68 11.67 7.59
C ALA A 388 -37.29 10.21 7.31
N PHE A 389 -36.22 9.79 7.91
CA PHE A 389 -35.82 8.41 7.98
C PHE A 389 -35.27 8.08 9.35
N LEU A 390 -35.46 6.86 9.79
CA LEU A 390 -34.89 6.33 11.01
C LEU A 390 -34.17 5.01 10.71
N ASN A 391 -32.86 5.03 10.80
CA ASN A 391 -32.00 3.85 10.61
C ASN A 391 -31.63 3.26 11.96
N HIS A 392 -31.85 1.98 12.13
CA HIS A 392 -31.50 1.23 13.33
C HIS A 392 -30.67 0.00 12.99
N ALA A 393 -29.65 -0.30 13.76
CA ALA A 393 -28.94 -1.56 13.71
C ALA A 393 -28.39 -2.00 15.07
N ARG A 394 -28.42 -3.30 15.27
CA ARG A 394 -27.78 -4.04 16.36
C ARG A 394 -27.12 -5.28 15.77
N ASN A 395 -25.96 -5.06 15.12
CA ASN A 395 -25.25 -6.12 14.44
C ASN A 395 -24.09 -6.61 15.30
N GLU A 396 -23.95 -7.91 15.42
CA GLU A 396 -22.87 -8.55 16.15
C GLU A 396 -22.27 -9.67 15.28
N LEU A 397 -20.94 -9.71 15.18
CA LEU A 397 -20.22 -10.77 14.49
C LEU A 397 -19.08 -11.26 15.36
N LYS A 398 -18.94 -12.58 15.48
CA LYS A 398 -17.78 -13.23 16.11
C LYS A 398 -17.17 -14.21 15.13
N ALA A 399 -15.86 -14.09 14.91
CA ALA A 399 -15.15 -15.00 14.04
C ALA A 399 -13.86 -15.51 14.69
N ASN A 400 -13.64 -16.81 14.55
CA ASN A 400 -12.44 -17.49 15.00
C ASN A 400 -11.84 -18.26 13.83
N VAL A 401 -10.57 -18.01 13.51
CA VAL A 401 -9.83 -18.67 12.44
C VAL A 401 -8.62 -19.38 13.03
N TYR A 402 -8.51 -20.67 12.82
CA TYR A 402 -7.38 -21.49 13.26
C TYR A 402 -6.63 -22.03 12.07
N ASN A 403 -5.31 -21.92 12.09
CA ASN A 403 -4.46 -22.41 11.02
C ASN A 403 -3.34 -23.30 11.55
N ILE A 404 -3.08 -24.37 10.82
CA ILE A 404 -1.88 -25.19 10.93
C ILE A 404 -1.25 -25.21 9.54
N TYR A 405 0.04 -24.86 9.44
CA TYR A 405 0.67 -24.66 8.16
C TYR A 405 2.12 -25.16 8.17
N HIS A 406 2.51 -25.89 7.13
CA HIS A 406 3.88 -26.31 6.87
C HIS A 406 4.38 -25.73 5.56
N LYS A 407 5.60 -25.20 5.56
CA LYS A 407 6.36 -24.81 4.36
C LYS A 407 7.72 -25.48 4.35
N GLY A 408 8.09 -26.04 3.21
CA GLY A 408 9.43 -26.53 2.93
C GLY A 408 10.10 -25.70 1.84
N ASP A 409 11.41 -25.56 1.95
CA ASP A 409 12.26 -24.85 1.00
C ASP A 409 13.54 -25.67 0.79
N PHE A 410 13.72 -26.15 -0.43
CA PHE A 410 14.90 -26.92 -0.84
C PHE A 410 15.65 -26.18 -1.92
N GLN A 411 16.88 -25.76 -1.60
CA GLN A 411 17.73 -24.98 -2.49
C GLN A 411 18.88 -25.81 -3.01
N GLN A 412 19.07 -25.79 -4.33
CA GLN A 412 20.24 -26.27 -5.03
C GLN A 412 20.94 -25.09 -5.71
N ASP A 413 22.12 -25.32 -6.30
CA ASP A 413 22.94 -24.24 -6.87
C ASP A 413 22.18 -23.38 -7.88
N ASN A 414 21.42 -24.00 -8.79
CA ASN A 414 20.67 -23.33 -9.84
C ASN A 414 19.15 -23.54 -9.75
N SER A 415 18.64 -24.18 -8.73
CA SER A 415 17.20 -24.40 -8.58
C SER A 415 16.74 -24.30 -7.12
N ARG A 416 15.46 -24.00 -6.97
CA ARG A 416 14.81 -23.93 -5.66
C ARG A 416 13.42 -24.49 -5.75
N THR A 417 13.10 -25.41 -4.87
CA THR A 417 11.78 -26.04 -4.77
C THR A 417 11.12 -25.60 -3.46
N ASN A 418 9.93 -25.06 -3.57
CA ASN A 418 9.11 -24.68 -2.42
C ASN A 418 7.81 -25.50 -2.44
N TRP A 419 7.38 -25.97 -1.28
CA TRP A 419 6.10 -26.62 -1.11
C TRP A 419 5.45 -26.19 0.21
N GLY A 420 4.16 -26.41 0.32
CA GLY A 420 3.48 -26.17 1.58
C GLY A 420 2.09 -26.76 1.59
N VAL A 421 1.61 -27.02 2.81
CA VAL A 421 0.24 -27.47 3.08
C VAL A 421 -0.29 -26.70 4.27
N LYS A 422 -1.49 -26.13 4.11
CA LYS A 422 -2.21 -25.36 5.14
C LYS A 422 -3.57 -25.98 5.39
N PHE A 423 -3.89 -26.20 6.62
CA PHE A 423 -5.24 -26.48 7.10
C PHE A 423 -5.76 -25.24 7.84
N GLN A 424 -6.95 -24.79 7.48
CA GLN A 424 -7.64 -23.65 8.11
C GLN A 424 -9.03 -24.10 8.55
N ARG A 425 -9.45 -23.64 9.72
CA ARG A 425 -10.79 -23.85 10.26
C ARG A 425 -11.38 -22.51 10.64
N ASP A 426 -12.58 -22.22 10.11
CA ASP A 426 -13.32 -20.97 10.33
C ASP A 426 -14.61 -21.26 11.11
N TYR A 427 -14.83 -20.53 12.20
CA TYR A 427 -16.07 -20.48 12.95
C TYR A 427 -16.55 -19.03 12.97
N VAL A 428 -17.68 -18.76 12.36
CA VAL A 428 -18.24 -17.41 12.31
C VAL A 428 -19.69 -17.46 12.73
N THR A 429 -20.05 -16.64 13.72
CA THR A 429 -21.44 -16.38 14.09
C THR A 429 -21.75 -14.92 13.82
N ASN A 430 -22.91 -14.68 13.25
CA ASN A 430 -23.31 -13.32 12.87
C ASN A 430 -24.80 -13.13 13.14
N ASN A 431 -25.12 -12.11 13.90
CA ASN A 431 -26.47 -11.68 14.19
C ASN A 431 -26.67 -10.30 13.59
N ILE A 432 -27.62 -10.18 12.67
CA ILE A 432 -28.02 -8.93 12.05
C ILE A 432 -29.42 -8.62 12.50
N ASN A 433 -29.60 -7.42 13.01
CA ASN A 433 -30.89 -6.87 13.32
C ASN A 433 -30.89 -5.40 12.89
N GLU A 434 -31.37 -5.17 11.68
CA GLU A 434 -31.44 -3.85 11.07
C GLU A 434 -32.83 -3.56 10.56
N TRP A 435 -33.25 -2.34 10.72
CA TRP A 435 -34.46 -1.85 10.08
C TRP A 435 -34.33 -0.37 9.75
N ASN A 436 -35.06 0.03 8.74
CA ASN A 436 -35.12 1.39 8.27
C ASN A 436 -36.58 1.77 8.13
N TYR A 437 -36.97 2.83 8.85
CA TYR A 437 -38.23 3.52 8.63
C TYR A 437 -37.97 4.73 7.76
N ILE A 438 -38.80 4.90 6.75
CA ILE A 438 -38.79 6.09 5.91
C ILE A 438 -40.20 6.67 5.88
N ASP A 439 -40.26 7.96 5.61
CA ASP A 439 -41.50 8.66 5.34
C ASP A 439 -42.20 8.04 4.13
N SER A 440 -43.49 7.73 4.26
CA SER A 440 -44.33 7.23 3.17
C SER A 440 -44.41 8.20 1.98
N SER A 441 -44.11 9.47 2.22
CA SER A 441 -44.01 10.48 1.19
C SER A 441 -42.74 10.46 0.35
N ARG A 442 -41.95 9.37 0.37
CA ARG A 442 -40.76 9.27 -0.47
C ARG A 442 -40.93 9.64 -1.95
N PHE A 443 -42.18 9.75 -2.44
CA PHE A 443 -42.57 10.27 -3.74
C PHE A 443 -43.36 11.58 -3.67
N ASN A 444 -43.67 12.03 -2.47
CA ASN A 444 -44.32 13.28 -2.23
C ASN A 444 -43.34 14.23 -1.58
N THR A 445 -42.42 14.75 -2.38
CA THR A 445 -42.19 16.17 -2.21
C THR A 445 -43.58 16.79 -2.15
N PRO A 446 -43.94 17.55 -1.09
CA PRO A 446 -45.19 18.31 -1.14
C PRO A 446 -45.17 18.99 -2.47
N LYS A 447 -46.14 18.68 -3.33
CA LYS A 447 -46.25 19.37 -4.60
C LYS A 447 -46.21 20.83 -4.26
N PRO A 448 -45.37 21.62 -4.94
CA PRO A 448 -45.43 23.06 -4.73
C PRO A 448 -46.90 23.38 -4.84
N SER A 449 -47.40 24.12 -3.86
CA SER A 449 -48.70 24.68 -4.02
C SER A 449 -48.60 25.52 -5.31
N ASP A 450 -48.95 24.87 -6.42
CA ASP A 450 -49.31 25.72 -7.55
C ASP A 450 -50.30 26.72 -7.00
N SER A 451 -50.37 27.87 -7.59
CA SER A 451 -51.25 28.96 -7.18
C SER A 451 -52.72 28.58 -6.99
N ILE A 452 -53.08 27.30 -7.19
CA ILE A 452 -54.41 26.71 -7.17
C ILE A 452 -54.52 25.62 -6.11
N GLY A 453 -53.38 25.08 -5.60
CA GLY A 453 -53.34 23.91 -4.78
C GLY A 453 -53.04 24.09 -3.30
N TYR A 454 -53.73 25.02 -2.65
CA TYR A 454 -53.75 25.09 -1.20
C TYR A 454 -54.48 23.87 -0.67
N THR A 455 -53.80 22.80 -0.42
CA THR A 455 -54.37 21.63 0.28
C THR A 455 -54.59 22.11 1.73
N ASN A 456 -55.85 22.11 2.15
CA ASN A 456 -56.18 22.41 3.53
C ASN A 456 -55.34 21.49 4.45
N PRO A 457 -54.57 22.00 5.42
CA PRO A 457 -53.75 21.19 6.34
C PRO A 457 -54.50 20.02 7.00
N ALA A 458 -55.82 20.19 7.18
CA ALA A 458 -56.67 19.10 7.70
C ALA A 458 -56.85 17.90 6.74
N ASN A 459 -56.56 18.07 5.47
CA ASN A 459 -56.66 17.02 4.44
C ASN A 459 -55.33 16.41 4.03
N ILE A 460 -54.22 16.84 4.64
CA ILE A 460 -52.93 16.19 4.48
C ILE A 460 -52.98 14.90 5.28
N PRO A 461 -52.86 13.71 4.64
CA PRO A 461 -52.83 12.48 5.41
C PRO A 461 -51.65 12.52 6.40
N TYR A 462 -51.89 12.15 7.65
CA TYR A 462 -50.81 11.94 8.61
C TYR A 462 -49.76 11.04 7.97
N GLN A 463 -48.56 11.60 7.81
CA GLN A 463 -47.43 10.85 7.26
C GLN A 463 -46.79 10.08 8.40
N TYR A 464 -46.93 8.77 8.41
CA TYR A 464 -46.24 7.89 9.35
C TYR A 464 -44.93 7.42 8.72
N LEU A 465 -43.88 7.31 9.53
CA LEU A 465 -42.70 6.56 9.14
C LEU A 465 -43.11 5.11 8.87
N GLU A 466 -42.82 4.62 7.66
CA GLU A 466 -43.14 3.25 7.28
C GLU A 466 -41.90 2.38 7.29
N LEU A 467 -42.03 1.12 7.68
CA LEU A 467 -40.94 0.14 7.59
C LEU A 467 -40.62 -0.10 6.11
N SER A 468 -39.50 0.47 5.68
CA SER A 468 -39.03 0.36 4.29
C SER A 468 -38.21 -0.91 4.08
N LYS A 469 -37.36 -1.21 5.05
CA LYS A 469 -36.47 -2.37 4.98
C LYS A 469 -36.26 -2.96 6.38
N ALA A 470 -36.32 -4.26 6.50
CA ALA A 470 -35.92 -4.97 7.70
C ALA A 470 -35.03 -6.15 7.29
N VAL A 471 -33.91 -6.30 7.98
CA VAL A 471 -33.04 -7.47 7.85
C VAL A 471 -32.86 -8.05 9.24
N HIS A 472 -33.35 -9.25 9.44
CA HIS A 472 -33.16 -10.01 10.66
C HIS A 472 -32.62 -11.39 10.31
N ALA A 473 -31.35 -11.63 10.66
CA ALA A 473 -30.68 -12.86 10.30
C ALA A 473 -29.70 -13.26 11.41
N ASN A 474 -29.82 -14.53 11.80
CA ASN A 474 -28.84 -15.18 12.67
C ASN A 474 -28.21 -16.33 11.88
N THR A 475 -26.92 -16.16 11.56
CA THR A 475 -26.20 -17.06 10.66
C THR A 475 -24.96 -17.60 11.30
N GLU A 476 -24.66 -18.87 11.03
CA GLU A 476 -23.44 -19.53 11.48
C GLU A 476 -22.74 -20.18 10.30
N MET A 477 -21.43 -19.95 10.17
CA MET A 477 -20.58 -20.61 9.20
C MET A 477 -19.50 -21.40 9.93
N ASN A 478 -19.46 -22.69 9.68
CA ASN A 478 -18.45 -23.60 10.19
C ASN A 478 -17.82 -24.31 8.99
N SER A 479 -16.62 -23.93 8.61
CA SER A 479 -15.98 -24.42 7.39
C SER A 479 -14.50 -24.73 7.58
N SER A 480 -13.98 -25.60 6.72
CA SER A 480 -12.55 -25.90 6.66
C SER A 480 -12.02 -25.67 5.27
N ARG A 481 -10.75 -25.29 5.19
CA ARG A 481 -10.01 -25.19 3.93
C ARG A 481 -8.72 -25.98 4.03
N ILE A 482 -8.43 -26.73 2.98
CA ILE A 482 -7.14 -27.41 2.80
C ILE A 482 -6.48 -26.79 1.57
N THR A 483 -5.31 -26.22 1.75
CA THR A 483 -4.57 -25.58 0.66
C THR A 483 -3.20 -26.22 0.57
N GLY A 484 -2.77 -26.54 -0.65
CA GLY A 484 -1.42 -27.04 -0.93
C GLY A 484 -0.79 -26.31 -2.09
N PHE A 485 0.52 -26.19 -2.10
CA PHE A 485 1.26 -25.69 -3.27
C PHE A 485 2.58 -26.41 -3.46
N LEU A 486 3.00 -26.45 -4.73
CA LEU A 486 4.34 -26.90 -5.16
C LEU A 486 4.84 -25.91 -6.22
N GLN A 487 6.06 -25.45 -6.04
CA GLN A 487 6.71 -24.50 -6.93
C GLN A 487 8.17 -24.88 -7.16
N HIS A 488 8.59 -24.82 -8.40
CA HIS A 488 9.99 -25.05 -8.78
C HIS A 488 10.52 -23.87 -9.57
N ARG A 489 11.67 -23.35 -9.14
CA ARG A 489 12.40 -22.26 -9.77
C ARG A 489 13.70 -22.78 -10.32
N ILE A 490 13.99 -22.47 -11.57
CA ILE A 490 15.25 -22.79 -12.24
C ILE A 490 15.91 -21.49 -12.67
N ARG A 491 17.20 -21.35 -12.38
CA ARG A 491 18.05 -20.27 -12.91
C ARG A 491 19.03 -20.89 -13.89
N PHE A 492 19.15 -20.30 -15.05
CA PHE A 492 20.12 -20.69 -16.06
C PHE A 492 20.71 -19.45 -16.73
N ASN A 493 21.95 -19.65 -17.19
CA ASN A 493 22.70 -18.59 -17.84
C ASN A 493 22.95 -19.00 -19.28
N LYS A 494 22.84 -18.05 -20.19
CA LYS A 494 23.23 -18.23 -21.60
C LYS A 494 24.41 -17.34 -21.88
N GLN A 495 25.56 -17.93 -22.11
CA GLN A 495 26.76 -17.21 -22.48
C GLN A 495 26.56 -16.46 -23.81
N ARG A 496 26.87 -15.19 -23.81
CA ARG A 496 26.74 -14.30 -24.95
C ARG A 496 28.10 -13.66 -25.24
N LYS A 497 28.53 -13.70 -26.50
CA LYS A 497 29.68 -12.93 -26.95
C LYS A 497 29.25 -11.48 -27.08
N ILE A 498 29.89 -10.60 -26.34
CA ILE A 498 29.70 -9.16 -26.40
C ILE A 498 30.81 -8.58 -27.24
N GLU A 499 30.44 -7.99 -28.38
CA GLU A 499 31.35 -7.27 -29.25
C GLU A 499 31.15 -5.77 -29.02
N LEU A 500 32.18 -5.12 -28.52
CA LEU A 500 32.20 -3.70 -28.27
C LEU A 500 32.69 -2.99 -29.53
N LEU A 501 31.81 -2.23 -30.16
CA LEU A 501 32.10 -1.56 -31.42
C LEU A 501 32.53 -0.11 -31.15
N ASN A 502 33.71 0.24 -31.56
CA ASN A 502 34.16 1.64 -31.60
C ASN A 502 33.92 2.22 -33.01
N HIS A 503 33.65 3.51 -33.10
CA HIS A 503 33.51 4.21 -34.36
C HIS A 503 34.78 5.03 -34.57
N ASP A 504 35.48 4.72 -35.62
CA ASP A 504 36.62 5.55 -36.07
C ASP A 504 36.15 6.90 -36.64
N SER A 505 37.02 7.88 -36.71
CA SER A 505 36.80 9.22 -37.32
C SER A 505 36.21 9.16 -38.73
N LEU A 506 36.33 8.04 -39.42
CA LEU A 506 35.76 7.72 -40.72
C LEU A 506 34.42 6.97 -40.67
N GLN A 507 33.74 6.89 -39.55
CA GLN A 507 32.50 6.15 -39.31
C GLN A 507 32.55 4.63 -39.60
N LYS A 508 33.74 4.03 -39.72
CA LYS A 508 33.90 2.58 -39.83
C LYS A 508 33.79 1.95 -38.46
N LYS A 509 32.92 0.93 -38.35
CA LYS A 509 32.75 0.12 -37.12
C LYS A 509 33.93 -0.88 -37.02
N HIS A 510 34.72 -0.77 -35.97
CA HIS A 510 35.72 -1.76 -35.61
C HIS A 510 35.34 -2.44 -34.28
N VAL A 511 35.60 -3.73 -34.17
CA VAL A 511 35.45 -4.43 -32.88
C VAL A 511 36.68 -4.12 -32.05
N ASP A 512 36.50 -3.27 -31.04
CA ASP A 512 37.58 -2.84 -30.14
C ASP A 512 37.93 -3.96 -29.16
N THR A 513 36.92 -4.56 -28.54
CA THR A 513 37.09 -5.63 -27.56
C THR A 513 35.93 -6.62 -27.67
N SER A 514 36.20 -7.90 -27.48
CA SER A 514 35.16 -8.90 -27.33
C SER A 514 35.39 -9.73 -26.06
N PHE A 515 34.34 -9.96 -25.31
CA PHE A 515 34.35 -10.83 -24.13
C PHE A 515 33.03 -11.59 -24.04
N PHE A 516 32.98 -12.57 -23.15
CA PHE A 516 31.77 -13.30 -22.88
C PHE A 516 31.17 -12.84 -21.57
N ASP A 517 29.86 -12.62 -21.59
CA ASP A 517 29.03 -12.38 -20.36
C ASP A 517 27.72 -13.15 -20.48
N ASP A 518 27.08 -13.39 -19.36
CA ASP A 518 25.89 -14.23 -19.31
C ASP A 518 24.60 -13.39 -19.32
N ASP A 519 23.69 -13.78 -20.22
CA ASP A 519 22.27 -13.47 -20.04
C ASP A 519 21.72 -14.36 -18.90
N TYR A 520 21.15 -13.77 -17.87
CA TYR A 520 20.59 -14.50 -16.73
C TYR A 520 19.08 -14.69 -16.91
N PHE A 521 18.64 -15.93 -16.89
CA PHE A 521 17.24 -16.31 -16.98
C PHE A 521 16.79 -16.98 -15.68
N THR A 522 15.56 -16.69 -15.25
CA THR A 522 14.92 -17.40 -14.16
C THR A 522 13.51 -17.76 -14.58
N LEU A 523 13.17 -19.03 -14.51
CA LEU A 523 11.83 -19.55 -14.75
C LEU A 523 11.30 -20.12 -13.43
N THR A 524 10.09 -19.74 -13.07
CA THR A 524 9.36 -20.31 -11.94
C THR A 524 8.05 -20.88 -12.45
N VAL A 525 7.81 -22.17 -12.15
CA VAL A 525 6.54 -22.85 -12.45
C VAL A 525 5.99 -23.36 -11.13
N GLY A 526 4.72 -23.15 -10.91
CA GLY A 526 4.06 -23.59 -9.69
C GLY A 526 2.59 -23.90 -9.88
N ILE A 527 2.08 -24.71 -8.99
CA ILE A 527 0.66 -25.02 -8.89
C ILE A 527 0.21 -24.89 -7.44
N ARG A 528 -0.99 -24.37 -7.25
CA ARG A 528 -1.65 -24.29 -5.94
C ARG A 528 -3.04 -24.90 -6.04
N GLY A 529 -3.41 -25.71 -5.06
CA GLY A 529 -4.75 -26.27 -4.92
C GLY A 529 -5.42 -25.76 -3.63
N ASN A 530 -6.72 -25.54 -3.68
CA ASN A 530 -7.53 -25.19 -2.52
C ASN A 530 -8.83 -25.99 -2.56
N HIS A 531 -9.17 -26.63 -1.44
CA HIS A 531 -10.44 -27.29 -1.24
C HIS A 531 -11.18 -26.63 -0.07
N TRP A 532 -12.42 -26.21 -0.31
CA TRP A 532 -13.25 -25.55 0.68
C TRP A 532 -14.49 -26.40 1.01
N THR A 533 -14.65 -26.78 2.27
CA THR A 533 -15.71 -27.70 2.68
C THR A 533 -17.10 -27.06 2.73
N TYR A 534 -17.20 -25.73 2.73
CA TYR A 534 -18.48 -25.03 2.78
C TYR A 534 -19.34 -25.34 1.54
N ASN A 535 -18.75 -25.25 0.36
CA ASN A 535 -19.41 -25.52 -0.92
C ASN A 535 -18.82 -26.73 -1.68
N GLN A 536 -17.95 -27.53 -1.03
CA GLN A 536 -17.25 -28.69 -1.60
C GLN A 536 -16.43 -28.37 -2.87
N GLN A 537 -16.03 -27.12 -3.04
CA GLN A 537 -15.29 -26.69 -4.22
C GLN A 537 -13.80 -26.99 -4.10
N THR A 538 -13.23 -27.54 -5.18
CA THR A 538 -11.78 -27.69 -5.35
C THR A 538 -11.33 -26.88 -6.56
N VAL A 539 -10.31 -26.05 -6.38
CA VAL A 539 -9.75 -25.22 -7.44
C VAL A 539 -8.23 -25.39 -7.54
N PHE A 540 -7.69 -25.25 -8.77
CA PHE A 540 -6.26 -25.33 -9.04
C PHE A 540 -5.77 -24.08 -9.75
N SER A 541 -4.64 -23.54 -9.29
CA SER A 541 -4.03 -22.28 -9.72
C SER A 541 -2.62 -22.52 -10.29
N PRO A 542 -2.48 -22.96 -11.54
CA PRO A 542 -1.17 -23.01 -12.20
C PRO A 542 -0.65 -21.60 -12.48
N ARG A 543 0.66 -21.40 -12.31
CA ARG A 543 1.35 -20.12 -12.50
C ARG A 543 2.71 -20.30 -13.11
N ILE A 544 3.10 -19.37 -13.98
CA ILE A 544 4.40 -19.34 -14.65
C ILE A 544 4.93 -17.92 -14.61
N ASN A 545 6.17 -17.77 -14.14
CA ASN A 545 6.87 -16.50 -14.07
C ASN A 545 8.24 -16.63 -14.73
N PHE A 546 8.60 -15.64 -15.54
CA PHE A 546 9.85 -15.56 -16.27
C PHE A 546 10.53 -14.23 -15.99
N LYS A 547 11.85 -14.27 -15.78
CA LYS A 547 12.70 -13.09 -15.59
C LYS A 547 13.95 -13.23 -16.43
N TRP A 548 14.29 -12.15 -17.12
CA TRP A 548 15.47 -12.07 -17.96
C TRP A 548 16.28 -10.82 -17.63
N LYS A 549 17.58 -11.02 -17.39
CA LYS A 549 18.57 -9.94 -17.23
C LYS A 549 19.58 -10.02 -18.36
N PRO A 550 19.38 -9.28 -19.48
CA PRO A 550 20.26 -9.34 -20.63
C PRO A 550 21.64 -8.75 -20.35
N ALA A 551 22.67 -9.29 -20.97
CA ALA A 551 24.00 -8.74 -21.02
C ALA A 551 24.10 -7.63 -22.08
N ILE A 552 23.58 -6.45 -21.78
CA ILE A 552 23.61 -5.25 -22.64
C ILE A 552 24.59 -4.25 -22.06
N TYR A 553 25.51 -3.75 -22.91
CA TYR A 553 26.53 -2.80 -22.51
C TYR A 553 26.33 -1.43 -23.16
N LYS A 554 26.70 -0.38 -22.43
CA LYS A 554 26.80 1.00 -22.92
C LYS A 554 28.22 1.49 -22.76
N PHE A 555 28.75 2.17 -23.77
CA PHE A 555 30.03 2.86 -23.71
C PHE A 555 29.79 4.28 -23.19
N GLU A 556 30.47 4.65 -22.11
CA GLU A 556 30.35 5.95 -21.47
C GLU A 556 31.66 6.26 -20.71
N ASN A 557 32.14 7.50 -20.80
CA ASN A 557 33.39 7.93 -20.13
C ASN A 557 34.60 7.01 -20.40
N ASN A 558 34.79 6.57 -21.65
CA ASN A 558 35.86 5.64 -22.06
C ASN A 558 35.83 4.28 -21.39
N ALA A 559 34.68 3.83 -20.87
CA ALA A 559 34.49 2.52 -20.27
C ALA A 559 33.13 1.90 -20.68
N TYR A 560 33.10 0.58 -20.69
CA TYR A 560 31.88 -0.17 -20.98
C TYR A 560 31.20 -0.59 -19.67
N TYR A 561 29.95 -0.20 -19.51
CA TYR A 561 29.13 -0.55 -18.34
C TYR A 561 27.97 -1.44 -18.73
N ARG A 562 27.75 -2.53 -17.99
CA ARG A 562 26.57 -3.34 -18.13
C ARG A 562 25.33 -2.53 -17.73
N ARG A 563 24.35 -2.44 -18.64
CA ARG A 563 23.05 -1.86 -18.28
C ARG A 563 22.31 -2.81 -17.35
N ASN A 564 21.86 -2.31 -16.22
CA ASN A 564 21.06 -3.08 -15.27
C ASN A 564 19.58 -3.04 -15.70
N ILE A 565 19.26 -3.88 -16.71
CA ILE A 565 17.91 -4.04 -17.24
C ILE A 565 17.38 -5.37 -16.75
N THR A 566 16.13 -5.38 -16.31
CA THR A 566 15.40 -6.60 -15.95
C THR A 566 14.08 -6.62 -16.70
N LEU A 567 13.76 -7.69 -17.39
CA LEU A 567 12.47 -7.94 -18.03
C LEU A 567 11.75 -9.07 -17.29
N ARG A 568 10.45 -8.96 -17.15
CA ARG A 568 9.60 -9.92 -16.44
C ARG A 568 8.32 -10.20 -17.20
N ALA A 569 7.88 -11.45 -17.19
CA ALA A 569 6.59 -11.87 -17.67
C ALA A 569 5.97 -12.84 -16.67
N ALA A 570 4.69 -12.69 -16.40
CA ALA A 570 3.97 -13.55 -15.47
C ALA A 570 2.57 -13.85 -16.00
N THR A 571 2.14 -15.10 -15.83
CA THR A 571 0.77 -15.51 -16.12
C THR A 571 0.33 -16.60 -15.16
N GLY A 572 -0.97 -16.69 -14.89
CA GLY A 572 -1.52 -17.71 -14.04
C GLY A 572 -2.97 -17.50 -13.65
N TYR A 573 -3.49 -18.52 -13.00
CA TYR A 573 -4.82 -18.54 -12.41
C TYR A 573 -4.74 -18.19 -10.94
N TYR A 574 -5.69 -17.37 -10.49
CA TYR A 574 -5.81 -16.91 -9.11
C TYR A 574 -7.26 -17.10 -8.67
N TYR A 575 -7.46 -17.78 -7.57
CA TYR A 575 -8.78 -18.00 -6.97
C TYR A 575 -8.82 -17.39 -5.58
N GLN A 576 -9.95 -16.77 -5.25
CA GLN A 576 -10.22 -16.23 -3.93
C GLN A 576 -11.54 -16.83 -3.42
N PRO A 577 -11.51 -17.76 -2.45
CA PRO A 577 -12.71 -18.17 -1.74
C PRO A 577 -13.36 -16.93 -1.09
N PRO A 578 -14.68 -16.77 -1.16
CA PRO A 578 -15.35 -15.65 -0.54
C PRO A 578 -15.09 -15.64 0.97
N PHE A 579 -14.88 -14.46 1.52
CA PHE A 579 -14.94 -14.27 2.96
C PHE A 579 -16.42 -14.20 3.40
N PHE A 580 -16.66 -14.37 4.70
CA PHE A 580 -18.02 -14.53 5.25
C PHE A 580 -19.03 -13.50 4.73
N ARG A 581 -18.64 -12.22 4.71
CA ARG A 581 -19.51 -11.14 4.27
C ARG A 581 -19.89 -11.23 2.79
N ALA A 582 -18.96 -11.61 1.92
CA ALA A 582 -19.21 -11.81 0.49
C ALA A 582 -20.07 -13.06 0.21
N ALA A 583 -20.13 -14.01 1.15
CA ALA A 583 -20.99 -15.19 1.05
C ALA A 583 -22.45 -14.93 1.49
N ARG A 584 -22.74 -13.74 1.98
CA ARG A 584 -24.04 -13.33 2.50
C ARG A 584 -24.75 -12.42 1.49
N ASN A 585 -26.01 -12.72 1.21
CA ASN A 585 -26.87 -11.90 0.38
C ASN A 585 -27.38 -10.62 1.11
N LEU A 586 -28.10 -9.78 0.42
CA LEU A 586 -28.65 -8.52 0.96
C LEU A 586 -29.73 -8.74 2.05
N SER A 587 -30.37 -9.91 2.09
CA SER A 587 -31.32 -10.29 3.17
C SER A 587 -30.63 -10.86 4.41
N GLY A 588 -29.30 -10.98 4.41
CA GLY A 588 -28.54 -11.46 5.55
C GLY A 588 -28.30 -12.99 5.56
N GLU A 589 -28.82 -13.72 4.59
CA GLU A 589 -28.71 -15.18 4.50
C GLU A 589 -27.41 -15.59 3.82
N LEU A 590 -26.84 -16.72 4.24
CA LEU A 590 -25.67 -17.30 3.62
C LEU A 590 -26.04 -18.10 2.36
N ASN A 591 -25.32 -17.85 1.28
CA ASN A 591 -25.45 -18.61 0.04
C ASN A 591 -24.55 -19.86 0.06
N PRO A 592 -25.09 -21.08 0.22
CA PRO A 592 -24.27 -22.29 0.23
C PRO A 592 -23.68 -22.64 -1.14
N GLY A 593 -24.22 -22.08 -2.22
CA GLY A 593 -23.75 -22.28 -3.59
C GLY A 593 -22.66 -21.33 -4.04
N ILE A 594 -22.21 -20.42 -3.16
CA ILE A 594 -21.21 -19.42 -3.52
C ILE A 594 -19.87 -20.05 -3.87
N ARG A 595 -19.24 -19.58 -4.95
CA ARG A 595 -17.97 -20.11 -5.45
C ARG A 595 -16.81 -19.16 -5.24
N ALA A 596 -15.60 -19.69 -5.34
CA ALA A 596 -14.39 -18.87 -5.36
C ALA A 596 -14.36 -17.99 -6.61
N GLN A 597 -14.17 -16.69 -6.41
CA GLN A 597 -13.92 -15.75 -7.50
C GLN A 597 -12.61 -16.11 -8.20
N LYS A 598 -12.51 -15.87 -9.51
CA LYS A 598 -11.38 -16.23 -10.36
C LYS A 598 -10.82 -15.04 -11.10
N SER A 599 -9.50 -14.99 -11.19
CA SER A 599 -8.78 -14.03 -12.05
C SER A 599 -7.67 -14.74 -12.83
N ILE A 600 -7.52 -14.42 -14.11
CA ILE A 600 -6.40 -14.88 -14.93
C ILE A 600 -5.53 -13.66 -15.21
N HIS A 601 -4.28 -13.70 -14.75
CA HIS A 601 -3.36 -12.59 -14.92
C HIS A 601 -2.43 -12.77 -16.10
N PHE A 602 -2.18 -11.67 -16.81
CA PHE A 602 -1.10 -11.49 -17.77
C PHE A 602 -0.37 -10.22 -17.40
N VAL A 603 0.90 -10.33 -17.04
CA VAL A 603 1.73 -9.20 -16.63
C VAL A 603 3.03 -9.23 -17.42
N LEU A 604 3.37 -8.12 -18.06
CA LEU A 604 4.64 -7.91 -18.75
C LEU A 604 5.26 -6.62 -18.25
N GLY A 605 6.49 -6.70 -17.77
CA GLY A 605 7.13 -5.53 -17.19
C GLY A 605 8.64 -5.58 -17.27
N GLY A 606 9.22 -4.48 -16.86
CA GLY A 606 10.68 -4.37 -16.75
C GLY A 606 11.10 -3.15 -15.98
N ASP A 607 12.33 -3.18 -15.56
CA ASP A 607 12.99 -2.05 -14.91
C ASP A 607 14.40 -1.86 -15.45
N MET A 608 14.87 -0.63 -15.40
CA MET A 608 16.20 -0.22 -15.83
C MET A 608 16.77 0.77 -14.82
N VAL A 609 18.02 0.54 -14.44
CA VAL A 609 18.82 1.51 -13.68
C VAL A 609 19.65 2.33 -14.67
N PHE A 610 19.64 3.65 -14.50
CA PHE A 610 20.37 4.59 -15.35
C PHE A 610 20.89 5.76 -14.53
N ASP A 611 21.89 6.45 -15.07
CA ASP A 611 22.44 7.65 -14.48
C ASP A 611 21.79 8.89 -15.11
N MET A 612 21.31 9.80 -14.26
CA MET A 612 20.76 11.09 -14.63
C MET A 612 21.26 12.14 -13.64
N TRP A 613 21.80 13.26 -14.13
CA TRP A 613 22.43 14.31 -13.29
C TRP A 613 23.56 13.79 -12.38
N GLY A 614 24.33 12.79 -12.87
CA GLY A 614 25.38 12.14 -12.06
C GLY A 614 24.88 11.30 -10.88
N ARG A 615 23.60 10.93 -10.86
CA ARG A 615 22.94 10.16 -9.81
C ARG A 615 22.20 8.96 -10.39
N LYS A 616 22.01 7.93 -9.56
CA LYS A 616 21.33 6.70 -10.00
C LYS A 616 19.82 6.81 -9.87
N PHE A 617 19.15 6.51 -10.97
CA PHE A 617 17.69 6.39 -11.06
C PHE A 617 17.30 4.98 -11.49
N LYS A 618 16.16 4.52 -11.01
CA LYS A 618 15.52 3.29 -11.47
C LYS A 618 14.15 3.65 -12.03
N ALA A 619 13.93 3.36 -13.32
CA ALA A 619 12.61 3.44 -13.93
C ALA A 619 12.07 2.03 -14.15
N GLY A 620 10.77 1.85 -13.92
CA GLY A 620 10.06 0.61 -14.15
C GLY A 620 8.72 0.85 -14.79
N SER A 621 8.25 -0.12 -15.57
CA SER A 621 6.91 -0.12 -16.16
C SER A 621 6.37 -1.53 -16.18
N GLU A 622 5.06 -1.66 -15.95
CA GLU A 622 4.33 -2.92 -16.07
C GLU A 622 3.01 -2.72 -16.80
N LEU A 623 2.81 -3.51 -17.86
CA LEU A 623 1.56 -3.68 -18.57
C LEU A 623 0.84 -4.89 -17.99
N TYR A 624 -0.46 -4.79 -17.73
CA TYR A 624 -1.22 -5.89 -17.18
C TYR A 624 -2.61 -6.00 -17.79
N TYR A 625 -3.07 -7.25 -17.85
CA TYR A 625 -4.43 -7.60 -18.21
C TYR A 625 -4.91 -8.72 -17.27
N LYS A 626 -6.07 -8.53 -16.64
CA LYS A 626 -6.74 -9.50 -15.77
C LYS A 626 -8.10 -9.82 -16.35
N LEU A 627 -8.39 -11.08 -16.59
CA LEU A 627 -9.73 -11.59 -16.86
C LEU A 627 -10.34 -12.00 -15.52
N LEU A 628 -11.55 -11.55 -15.26
CA LEU A 628 -12.26 -11.78 -14.02
C LEU A 628 -13.51 -12.63 -14.29
N ASP A 629 -13.71 -13.66 -13.48
CA ASP A 629 -14.81 -14.60 -13.64
C ASP A 629 -15.34 -15.00 -12.27
N ASP A 630 -16.61 -15.45 -12.20
CA ASP A 630 -17.27 -15.75 -10.93
C ASP A 630 -17.21 -14.59 -9.91
N ILE A 631 -17.26 -13.34 -10.37
CA ILE A 631 -17.19 -12.15 -9.50
C ILE A 631 -18.48 -12.08 -8.65
N ILE A 632 -18.28 -11.68 -7.39
CA ILE A 632 -19.38 -11.31 -6.50
C ILE A 632 -19.47 -9.77 -6.52
N PRO A 633 -20.46 -9.19 -7.21
CA PRO A 633 -20.62 -7.74 -7.26
C PRO A 633 -20.92 -7.15 -5.88
N TYR A 634 -20.57 -5.89 -5.74
CA TYR A 634 -20.90 -5.12 -4.53
C TYR A 634 -21.22 -3.67 -4.89
N GLU A 635 -21.95 -3.03 -4.01
CA GLU A 635 -22.26 -1.61 -4.08
C GLU A 635 -21.74 -0.88 -2.86
N ILE A 636 -21.48 0.41 -3.05
CA ILE A 636 -21.09 1.31 -1.97
C ILE A 636 -22.26 2.24 -1.72
N GLU A 637 -22.96 2.03 -0.59
CA GLU A 637 -24.02 2.87 -0.10
C GLU A 637 -23.49 3.73 1.06
N ASN A 638 -23.32 5.02 0.85
CA ASN A 638 -22.60 5.92 1.73
C ASN A 638 -21.14 5.43 1.93
N VAL A 639 -20.81 4.91 3.11
CA VAL A 639 -19.47 4.32 3.41
C VAL A 639 -19.54 2.81 3.55
N ARG A 640 -20.70 2.19 3.28
CA ARG A 640 -20.97 0.77 3.50
C ARG A 640 -20.83 0.00 2.21
N VAL A 641 -20.16 -1.15 2.26
CA VAL A 641 -20.02 -2.07 1.13
C VAL A 641 -21.04 -3.19 1.27
N ASN A 642 -21.97 -3.29 0.36
CA ASN A 642 -23.01 -4.31 0.31
C ASN A 642 -22.72 -5.30 -0.81
N TYR A 643 -22.42 -6.55 -0.47
CA TYR A 643 -22.20 -7.63 -1.45
C TYR A 643 -23.54 -8.27 -1.85
N TYR A 644 -23.66 -8.66 -3.10
CA TYR A 644 -24.87 -9.35 -3.58
C TYR A 644 -24.93 -10.81 -3.11
N GLY A 645 -23.79 -11.39 -2.69
CA GLY A 645 -23.73 -12.78 -2.21
C GLY A 645 -23.90 -13.83 -3.31
N GLU A 646 -23.68 -13.46 -4.56
CA GLU A 646 -23.83 -14.33 -5.74
C GLU A 646 -22.67 -14.12 -6.71
N ASN A 647 -22.23 -15.20 -7.39
CA ASN A 647 -21.21 -15.15 -8.44
C ASN A 647 -21.89 -14.87 -9.79
N ASN A 648 -22.46 -13.70 -9.96
CA ASN A 648 -23.28 -13.34 -11.12
C ASN A 648 -22.65 -12.28 -12.03
N ALA A 649 -21.31 -12.09 -11.94
CA ALA A 649 -20.62 -11.15 -12.83
C ALA A 649 -19.32 -11.71 -13.39
N THR A 650 -18.99 -11.22 -14.58
CA THR A 650 -17.69 -11.38 -15.24
C THR A 650 -17.07 -10.00 -15.47
N GLY A 651 -15.76 -9.94 -15.74
CA GLY A 651 -15.16 -8.62 -15.93
C GLY A 651 -13.71 -8.66 -16.40
N TYR A 652 -13.11 -7.48 -16.41
CA TYR A 652 -11.69 -7.34 -16.69
C TYR A 652 -11.09 -6.13 -15.97
N ALA A 653 -9.76 -6.20 -15.77
CA ALA A 653 -8.96 -5.05 -15.40
C ALA A 653 -7.72 -4.99 -16.28
N ARG A 654 -7.43 -3.83 -16.88
CA ARG A 654 -6.28 -3.62 -17.75
C ARG A 654 -5.63 -2.28 -17.49
N GLY A 655 -4.33 -2.20 -17.70
CA GLY A 655 -3.65 -0.93 -17.48
C GLY A 655 -2.15 -1.00 -17.68
N ILE A 656 -1.54 0.15 -17.43
CA ILE A 656 -0.10 0.32 -17.47
C ILE A 656 0.31 1.19 -16.29
N ASP A 657 1.35 0.75 -15.60
CA ASP A 657 1.96 1.46 -14.49
C ASP A 657 3.39 1.89 -14.87
N PHE A 658 3.73 3.12 -14.53
CA PHE A 658 5.08 3.67 -14.62
C PHE A 658 5.54 4.11 -13.24
N LYS A 659 6.81 3.87 -12.94
CA LYS A 659 7.44 4.33 -11.71
C LYS A 659 8.86 4.76 -11.99
N ILE A 660 9.27 5.87 -11.37
CA ILE A 660 10.65 6.29 -11.32
C ILE A 660 11.02 6.58 -9.87
N ASN A 661 12.16 6.06 -9.46
CA ASN A 661 12.73 6.39 -8.16
C ASN A 661 14.22 6.72 -8.32
N GLY A 662 14.72 7.61 -7.49
CA GLY A 662 16.12 8.01 -7.51
C GLY A 662 16.40 9.20 -6.60
N GLU A 663 17.65 9.64 -6.63
CA GLU A 663 18.09 10.79 -5.89
C GLU A 663 17.85 12.08 -6.69
N PHE A 664 16.62 12.61 -6.65
CA PHE A 664 16.33 13.94 -7.22
C PHE A 664 17.13 15.03 -6.49
N VAL A 665 17.31 14.86 -5.19
CA VAL A 665 18.26 15.57 -4.35
C VAL A 665 19.36 14.59 -3.90
N LYS A 666 20.60 15.05 -3.80
CA LYS A 666 21.76 14.20 -3.47
C LYS A 666 21.60 13.54 -2.10
N GLY A 667 21.67 12.22 -2.08
CA GLY A 667 21.58 11.43 -0.85
C GLY A 667 20.16 11.08 -0.42
N ILE A 668 19.12 11.58 -1.13
CA ILE A 668 17.71 11.41 -0.74
C ILE A 668 16.91 10.78 -1.87
N GLN A 669 16.24 9.69 -1.57
CA GLN A 669 15.39 9.00 -2.53
C GLN A 669 13.99 9.59 -2.59
N SER A 670 13.54 9.89 -3.79
CA SER A 670 12.18 10.32 -4.11
C SER A 670 11.53 9.37 -5.12
N TYR A 671 10.22 9.35 -5.16
CA TYR A 671 9.43 8.42 -5.96
C TYR A 671 8.35 9.16 -6.71
N ALA A 672 8.17 8.83 -7.98
CA ALA A 672 7.02 9.25 -8.76
C ALA A 672 6.40 8.04 -9.44
N SER A 673 5.08 7.95 -9.45
CA SER A 673 4.35 6.93 -10.17
C SER A 673 3.18 7.52 -10.94
N LEU A 674 2.89 6.88 -12.08
CA LEU A 674 1.76 7.19 -12.93
C LEU A 674 1.11 5.88 -13.34
N SER A 675 -0.19 5.75 -13.11
CA SER A 675 -0.96 4.55 -13.48
C SER A 675 -2.18 4.93 -14.30
N TRP A 676 -2.36 4.20 -15.39
CA TRP A 676 -3.61 4.19 -16.14
C TRP A 676 -4.30 2.86 -15.96
N LEU A 677 -5.59 2.88 -15.62
CA LEU A 677 -6.40 1.71 -15.32
C LEU A 677 -7.76 1.81 -16.02
N GLN A 678 -8.24 0.69 -16.50
CA GLN A 678 -9.64 0.48 -16.86
C GLN A 678 -10.10 -0.84 -16.25
N THR A 679 -11.15 -0.82 -15.43
CA THR A 679 -11.79 -2.03 -14.91
C THR A 679 -13.29 -1.94 -15.05
N LYS A 680 -13.89 -3.00 -15.62
CA LYS A 680 -15.32 -3.10 -15.86
C LYS A 680 -15.82 -4.48 -15.45
N GLU A 681 -17.09 -4.57 -15.13
CA GLU A 681 -17.81 -5.82 -14.90
C GLU A 681 -19.15 -5.82 -15.63
N ASP A 682 -19.63 -6.99 -15.96
CA ASP A 682 -20.89 -7.28 -16.62
C ASP A 682 -21.68 -8.19 -15.64
N ILE A 683 -22.77 -7.67 -15.13
CA ILE A 683 -23.59 -8.34 -14.11
C ILE A 683 -24.72 -9.07 -14.85
N THR A 684 -24.86 -10.34 -14.59
CA THR A 684 -25.93 -11.14 -15.22
C THR A 684 -27.29 -10.79 -14.62
N ASN A 685 -28.29 -10.62 -15.46
CA ASN A 685 -29.66 -10.27 -15.09
C ASN A 685 -29.80 -8.88 -14.43
N ASP A 686 -28.98 -7.92 -14.85
CA ASP A 686 -29.06 -6.52 -14.44
C ASP A 686 -29.89 -5.63 -15.36
N GLY A 687 -30.69 -6.25 -16.26
CA GLY A 687 -31.58 -5.53 -17.15
C GLY A 687 -32.72 -4.83 -16.40
N TYR A 688 -33.02 -3.61 -16.78
CA TYR A 688 -34.04 -2.78 -16.15
C TYR A 688 -34.84 -2.00 -17.20
N TYR A 689 -36.00 -1.45 -16.81
CA TYR A 689 -36.87 -0.67 -17.69
C TYR A 689 -36.72 0.84 -17.45
N HIS A 690 -36.58 1.61 -18.52
CA HIS A 690 -36.91 3.03 -18.55
C HIS A 690 -38.38 3.18 -18.88
N TYR A 691 -39.09 3.97 -18.11
CA TYR A 691 -40.48 4.29 -18.34
C TYR A 691 -40.62 5.72 -18.91
N PHE A 692 -41.59 5.90 -19.82
CA PHE A 692 -41.82 7.15 -20.48
C PHE A 692 -43.31 7.54 -20.32
N ASN A 693 -43.58 8.85 -20.15
CA ASN A 693 -44.92 9.37 -20.08
C ASN A 693 -45.51 9.59 -21.49
N ALA A 694 -46.76 10.07 -21.57
CA ALA A 694 -47.45 10.34 -22.84
C ALA A 694 -46.77 11.36 -23.73
N ASN A 695 -45.92 12.23 -23.17
CA ASN A 695 -45.13 13.22 -23.90
C ASN A 695 -43.79 12.66 -24.40
N GLY A 696 -43.48 11.38 -24.13
CA GLY A 696 -42.20 10.76 -24.46
C GLY A 696 -41.05 11.16 -23.54
N GLU A 697 -41.32 11.81 -22.39
CA GLU A 697 -40.32 12.14 -21.38
C GLU A 697 -40.04 10.94 -20.51
N LYS A 698 -38.72 10.68 -20.26
CA LYS A 698 -38.31 9.63 -19.32
C LYS A 698 -38.81 9.99 -17.91
N ILE A 699 -39.55 9.08 -17.30
CA ILE A 699 -40.02 9.26 -15.92
C ILE A 699 -38.85 9.08 -14.95
N VAL A 700 -38.52 10.16 -14.28
CA VAL A 700 -37.55 10.19 -13.17
C VAL A 700 -38.33 10.55 -11.92
N PRO A 701 -38.49 9.62 -10.96
CA PRO A 701 -39.23 9.84 -9.73
C PRO A 701 -38.74 11.11 -9.00
N GLY A 702 -39.69 11.99 -8.60
CA GLY A 702 -39.40 13.24 -7.94
C GLY A 702 -38.93 14.40 -8.84
N TYR A 703 -38.75 14.15 -10.15
CA TYR A 703 -38.34 15.17 -11.13
C TYR A 703 -39.38 15.37 -12.24
N THR A 704 -39.87 14.28 -12.82
CA THR A 704 -40.87 14.34 -13.91
C THR A 704 -42.26 14.62 -13.33
N LEU A 705 -42.92 15.62 -13.86
CA LEU A 705 -44.26 16.02 -13.37
C LEU A 705 -45.34 14.98 -13.66
N ASP A 706 -45.36 14.42 -14.88
CA ASP A 706 -46.27 13.36 -15.28
C ASP A 706 -45.55 11.99 -15.13
N ASN A 707 -45.89 11.28 -14.04
CA ASN A 707 -45.31 10.00 -13.71
C ASN A 707 -46.14 8.80 -14.21
N ILE A 708 -47.12 9.02 -15.10
CA ILE A 708 -47.92 7.94 -15.66
C ILE A 708 -47.14 7.33 -16.84
N ALA A 709 -46.68 6.11 -16.65
CA ALA A 709 -46.00 5.38 -17.70
C ALA A 709 -46.96 4.93 -18.82
N THR A 710 -46.69 5.39 -20.04
CA THR A 710 -47.42 4.98 -21.25
C THR A 710 -46.57 4.11 -22.17
N ASP A 711 -45.25 4.19 -22.02
CA ASP A 711 -44.28 3.37 -22.79
C ASP A 711 -43.10 2.97 -21.90
N SER A 712 -42.38 1.91 -22.30
CA SER A 712 -41.19 1.44 -21.59
C SER A 712 -40.15 0.90 -22.56
N SER A 713 -38.88 1.09 -22.23
CA SER A 713 -37.73 0.54 -22.96
C SER A 713 -36.89 -0.33 -22.02
N PHE A 714 -36.66 -1.58 -22.44
CA PHE A 714 -35.77 -2.48 -21.71
C PHE A 714 -34.30 -2.15 -22.02
N ILE A 715 -33.49 -2.03 -20.98
CA ILE A 715 -32.07 -1.69 -21.06
C ILE A 715 -31.25 -2.83 -20.49
N GLU A 716 -30.30 -3.33 -21.26
CA GLU A 716 -29.23 -4.20 -20.78
C GLU A 716 -27.93 -3.38 -20.69
N PRO A 717 -27.40 -3.10 -19.49
CA PRO A 717 -26.23 -2.21 -19.31
C PRO A 717 -24.94 -2.78 -19.90
N GLY A 718 -24.77 -4.10 -19.87
CA GLY A 718 -23.53 -4.78 -20.23
C GLY A 718 -22.37 -4.36 -19.34
N TYR A 719 -21.19 -4.12 -19.91
CA TYR A 719 -19.99 -3.78 -19.14
C TYR A 719 -20.07 -2.38 -18.51
N ILE A 720 -20.31 -2.33 -17.20
CA ILE A 720 -20.27 -1.11 -16.37
C ILE A 720 -18.94 -0.94 -15.65
N PRO A 721 -18.53 0.27 -15.26
CA PRO A 721 -17.32 0.48 -14.48
C PRO A 721 -17.42 -0.16 -13.10
N ARG A 722 -16.38 -0.91 -12.66
CA ARG A 722 -16.29 -1.39 -11.26
C ARG A 722 -16.10 -0.22 -10.29
N PRO A 723 -16.48 -0.32 -9.01
CA PRO A 723 -16.30 0.76 -8.01
C PRO A 723 -14.86 1.27 -7.89
N THR A 724 -13.89 0.46 -8.26
CA THR A 724 -12.46 0.78 -8.25
C THR A 724 -11.92 1.38 -9.56
N ASP A 725 -12.77 1.67 -10.57
CA ASP A 725 -12.37 2.19 -11.89
C ASP A 725 -11.93 3.65 -11.85
N GLN A 726 -10.76 3.90 -11.30
CA GLN A 726 -10.10 5.20 -11.35
C GLN A 726 -9.12 5.24 -12.53
N ARG A 727 -9.45 5.95 -13.59
CA ARG A 727 -8.77 5.91 -14.89
C ARG A 727 -7.31 6.33 -14.85
N LEU A 728 -6.99 7.39 -14.16
CA LEU A 728 -5.64 7.93 -14.04
C LEU A 728 -5.35 8.23 -12.58
N SER A 729 -4.17 7.82 -12.13
CA SER A 729 -3.64 8.22 -10.83
C SER A 729 -2.16 8.58 -10.97
N PHE A 730 -1.77 9.61 -10.25
CA PHE A 730 -0.42 10.09 -10.14
C PHE A 730 -0.05 10.24 -8.66
N SER A 731 1.17 9.84 -8.31
CA SER A 731 1.73 10.11 -6.99
C SER A 731 3.16 10.60 -7.13
N LEU A 732 3.54 11.54 -6.29
CA LEU A 732 4.91 12.03 -6.16
C LEU A 732 5.23 12.11 -4.67
N PHE A 733 6.21 11.33 -4.23
CA PHE A 733 6.85 11.51 -2.95
C PHE A 733 8.22 12.12 -3.15
N PHE A 734 8.39 13.35 -2.71
CA PHE A 734 9.63 14.10 -2.81
C PHE A 734 10.15 14.42 -1.41
N GLN A 735 11.44 14.22 -1.23
CA GLN A 735 12.13 14.55 0.00
C GLN A 735 13.35 15.42 -0.31
N ASP A 736 13.61 16.40 0.54
CA ASP A 736 14.78 17.29 0.46
C ASP A 736 15.39 17.49 1.84
N GLU A 737 16.68 17.78 1.89
CA GLU A 737 17.42 18.10 3.12
C GLU A 737 18.05 19.48 2.99
N MET A 738 18.12 20.22 4.09
CA MET A 738 18.82 21.50 4.10
C MET A 738 20.32 21.31 3.84
N PRO A 739 20.97 22.24 3.13
CA PRO A 739 22.40 22.16 2.83
C PRO A 739 23.27 22.12 4.09
N ASP A 740 24.34 21.32 4.05
CA ASP A 740 25.30 21.18 5.18
C ASP A 740 26.01 22.48 5.50
N ASP A 741 26.13 23.41 4.55
CA ASP A 741 26.78 24.73 4.72
C ASP A 741 25.93 25.71 5.56
N TRP A 742 24.66 25.35 5.83
CA TRP A 742 23.81 26.12 6.76
C TRP A 742 24.00 25.72 8.21
N ASP A 743 24.73 24.64 8.47
CA ASP A 743 25.00 24.17 9.84
C ASP A 743 25.80 25.21 10.63
N THR A 744 25.34 25.46 11.85
CA THR A 744 26.03 26.30 12.82
C THR A 744 26.53 25.43 13.98
N GLU A 745 27.41 25.98 14.82
CA GLU A 745 27.92 25.26 16.02
C GLU A 745 26.76 24.81 16.97
N LYS A 746 25.65 25.54 16.99
CA LYS A 746 24.51 25.29 17.89
C LYS A 746 23.38 24.53 17.22
N ILE A 747 23.17 24.69 15.93
CA ILE A 747 22.02 24.16 15.19
C ILE A 747 22.50 23.48 13.92
N LYS A 748 22.25 22.20 13.79
CA LYS A 748 22.49 21.43 12.57
C LYS A 748 21.25 21.51 11.68
N TRP A 749 21.24 22.42 10.73
CA TRP A 749 20.17 22.59 9.78
C TRP A 749 20.12 21.45 8.76
N SER A 750 21.26 20.82 8.45
CA SER A 750 21.35 19.66 7.55
C SER A 750 20.52 18.43 8.00
N THR A 751 20.06 18.42 9.27
CA THR A 751 19.15 17.38 9.76
C THR A 751 17.68 17.71 9.52
N MET A 752 17.37 18.90 8.98
CA MET A 752 16.00 19.28 8.64
C MET A 752 15.64 18.76 7.26
N LYS A 753 14.54 18.03 7.19
CA LYS A 753 14.03 17.44 5.95
C LYS A 753 12.66 18.03 5.62
N LEU A 754 12.48 18.35 4.35
CA LEU A 754 11.19 18.68 3.75
C LEU A 754 10.66 17.42 3.06
N ASN A 755 9.42 17.08 3.33
CA ASN A 755 8.73 15.99 2.67
C ASN A 755 7.49 16.56 1.98
N ILE A 756 7.32 16.24 0.70
CA ILE A 756 6.12 16.58 -0.08
C ILE A 756 5.55 15.30 -0.66
N ASN A 757 4.27 15.07 -0.40
CA ASN A 757 3.54 13.96 -1.00
C ASN A 757 2.34 14.52 -1.78
N ILE A 758 2.32 14.28 -3.10
CA ILE A 758 1.26 14.72 -4.00
C ILE A 758 0.53 13.50 -4.49
N LEU A 759 -0.78 13.48 -4.30
CA LEU A 759 -1.66 12.43 -4.79
C LEU A 759 -2.74 13.05 -5.68
N PHE A 760 -2.91 12.47 -6.86
CA PHE A 760 -3.96 12.85 -7.80
C PHE A 760 -4.66 11.59 -8.31
N GLY A 761 -5.99 11.63 -8.40
CA GLY A 761 -6.81 10.58 -8.98
C GLY A 761 -8.01 11.10 -9.73
N THR A 762 -8.33 10.47 -10.85
CA THR A 762 -9.58 10.75 -11.55
C THR A 762 -10.78 10.21 -10.79
N ARG A 763 -11.96 10.63 -11.20
CA ARG A 763 -13.26 10.35 -10.59
C ARG A 763 -13.57 8.88 -10.46
N LEU A 764 -13.99 8.43 -9.26
CA LEU A 764 -14.47 7.06 -9.01
C LEU A 764 -15.95 6.92 -9.38
N PRO A 765 -16.37 5.77 -9.93
CA PRO A 765 -17.78 5.48 -10.18
C PRO A 765 -18.52 5.08 -8.91
N TYR A 766 -19.79 5.46 -8.80
CA TYR A 766 -20.71 5.04 -7.74
C TYR A 766 -22.14 5.03 -8.24
N GLY A 767 -23.03 4.29 -7.58
CA GLY A 767 -24.47 4.32 -7.85
C GLY A 767 -25.17 5.49 -7.14
N PRO A 768 -26.28 5.98 -7.65
CA PRO A 768 -27.11 6.97 -6.97
C PRO A 768 -27.76 6.33 -5.73
N PRO A 769 -28.08 7.14 -4.70
CA PRO A 769 -28.77 6.63 -3.52
C PRO A 769 -30.11 5.97 -3.87
N GLY A 770 -30.31 4.76 -3.36
CA GLY A 770 -31.52 3.99 -3.59
C GLY A 770 -31.67 3.36 -4.97
N ASN A 771 -30.70 3.54 -5.87
CA ASN A 771 -30.64 2.90 -7.17
C ASN A 771 -29.37 2.06 -7.30
N GLU A 772 -29.50 0.98 -8.02
CA GLU A 772 -28.41 0.08 -8.30
C GLU A 772 -27.45 0.70 -9.31
N ARG A 773 -26.15 0.49 -9.14
CA ARG A 773 -25.11 1.11 -9.96
C ARG A 773 -25.21 0.77 -11.45
N PHE A 774 -25.79 -0.36 -11.79
CA PHE A 774 -26.00 -0.76 -13.18
C PHE A 774 -27.09 0.06 -13.89
N SER A 775 -28.04 0.62 -13.12
CA SER A 775 -29.10 1.48 -13.70
C SER A 775 -28.60 2.90 -13.98
N ASP A 776 -27.67 3.41 -13.18
CA ASP A 776 -27.06 4.72 -13.39
C ASP A 776 -25.70 4.81 -12.69
N THR A 777 -24.65 5.04 -13.44
CA THR A 777 -23.28 5.17 -12.93
C THR A 777 -22.85 6.63 -12.88
N LEU A 778 -22.85 7.19 -11.69
CA LEU A 778 -22.32 8.51 -11.41
C LEU A 778 -20.81 8.47 -11.19
N ARG A 779 -20.16 9.65 -11.18
CA ARG A 779 -18.74 9.76 -10.88
C ARG A 779 -18.48 10.87 -9.86
N SER A 780 -17.67 10.55 -8.84
CA SER A 780 -17.26 11.48 -7.78
C SER A 780 -16.45 12.67 -8.32
N SER A 781 -16.11 13.62 -7.47
CA SER A 781 -15.13 14.67 -7.78
C SER A 781 -13.73 14.09 -8.01
N LEU A 782 -12.82 14.90 -8.59
CA LEU A 782 -11.40 14.55 -8.72
C LEU A 782 -10.77 14.49 -7.32
N TYR A 783 -9.98 13.45 -7.07
CA TYR A 783 -9.18 13.36 -5.87
C TYR A 783 -7.87 14.12 -6.04
N ARG A 784 -7.60 15.06 -5.15
CA ARG A 784 -6.38 15.88 -5.13
C ARG A 784 -5.93 16.06 -3.69
N ARG A 785 -4.67 15.78 -3.42
CA ARG A 785 -4.14 15.95 -2.09
C ARG A 785 -2.66 16.30 -2.16
N ILE A 786 -2.23 17.23 -1.32
CA ILE A 786 -0.83 17.61 -1.13
C ILE A 786 -0.56 17.61 0.36
N ASP A 787 0.39 16.78 0.79
CA ASP A 787 0.87 16.75 2.17
C ASP A 787 2.26 17.36 2.19
N ILE A 788 2.49 18.30 3.09
CA ILE A 788 3.80 18.93 3.30
C ILE A 788 4.20 18.67 4.74
N GLY A 789 5.41 18.14 4.94
CA GLY A 789 5.92 17.84 6.25
C GLY A 789 7.36 18.31 6.42
N PHE A 790 7.67 18.79 7.60
CA PHE A 790 9.03 19.12 8.02
C PHE A 790 9.41 18.21 9.17
N SER A 791 10.61 17.64 9.10
CA SER A 791 11.16 16.87 10.20
C SER A 791 12.57 17.38 10.53
N LYS A 792 12.96 17.31 11.80
CA LYS A 792 14.27 17.71 12.25
C LYS A 792 14.76 16.80 13.37
N ASP A 793 16.02 16.37 13.28
CA ASP A 793 16.69 15.70 14.38
C ASP A 793 17.01 16.74 15.46
N LEU A 794 16.40 16.61 16.63
CA LEU A 794 16.64 17.50 17.76
C LEU A 794 17.88 17.09 18.54
N ILE A 795 18.13 15.80 18.67
CA ILE A 795 19.30 15.22 19.32
C ILE A 795 19.88 14.15 18.39
N GLN A 796 21.11 14.33 17.97
CA GLN A 796 21.86 13.34 17.23
C GLN A 796 23.11 12.97 18.03
N SER A 797 23.20 11.72 18.45
CA SER A 797 24.40 11.22 19.11
C SER A 797 25.48 10.95 18.05
N THR A 798 26.54 11.74 18.06
CA THR A 798 27.77 11.49 17.28
C THR A 798 28.71 10.51 17.98
N MET A 799 28.22 9.70 18.90
CA MET A 799 29.05 8.81 19.69
C MET A 799 29.70 7.71 18.86
N ASP A 800 31.00 7.75 18.85
CA ASP A 800 31.90 6.67 18.46
C ASP A 800 31.50 5.39 19.22
N LYS A 801 31.14 4.32 18.50
CA LYS A 801 30.67 3.04 19.06
C LYS A 801 31.63 2.34 20.02
N SER A 802 32.85 2.89 20.23
CA SER A 802 33.89 2.34 21.08
C SER A 802 33.79 2.73 22.56
N LYS A 803 32.89 3.65 22.95
CA LYS A 803 32.79 4.14 24.34
C LYS A 803 31.35 4.03 24.89
N TYR A 804 30.73 2.88 24.81
CA TYR A 804 29.42 2.68 25.46
C TYR A 804 29.58 2.55 26.97
N SER A 805 29.38 3.65 27.66
CA SER A 805 28.94 3.65 29.06
C SER A 805 27.42 3.50 29.07
N LYS A 806 26.89 2.60 29.90
CA LYS A 806 25.46 2.26 30.09
C LYS A 806 24.53 3.44 30.49
N LYS A 807 24.92 4.71 30.33
CA LYS A 807 24.22 5.86 30.92
C LYS A 807 23.46 6.78 29.97
N SER A 808 23.47 6.64 28.64
CA SER A 808 22.63 7.49 27.78
C SER A 808 21.53 6.68 27.12
N ILE A 809 20.29 6.90 27.55
CA ILE A 809 19.09 6.18 27.10
C ILE A 809 18.53 6.79 25.80
N ILE A 810 18.86 8.05 25.48
CA ILE A 810 18.30 8.77 24.32
C ILE A 810 19.36 8.96 23.26
N HIS A 811 19.18 8.33 22.09
CA HIS A 811 20.11 8.42 20.98
C HIS A 811 19.65 9.34 19.85
N LYS A 812 18.34 9.55 19.70
CA LYS A 812 17.76 10.39 18.66
C LYS A 812 16.40 10.91 19.09
N ILE A 813 16.15 12.20 18.92
CA ILE A 813 14.82 12.83 19.03
C ILE A 813 14.59 13.58 17.73
N ASP A 814 13.52 13.23 17.03
CA ASP A 814 13.06 13.89 15.83
C ASP A 814 11.75 14.64 16.14
N ALA A 815 11.60 15.83 15.61
CA ALA A 815 10.32 16.54 15.58
C ALA A 815 9.84 16.62 14.13
N MET A 816 8.58 16.28 13.91
CA MET A 816 7.96 16.35 12.59
C MET A 816 6.74 17.26 12.64
N TRP A 817 6.63 18.16 11.67
CA TRP A 817 5.50 19.05 11.47
C TRP A 817 4.89 18.72 10.12
N ILE A 818 3.58 18.48 10.10
CA ILE A 818 2.84 18.18 8.87
C ILE A 818 1.79 19.28 8.70
N ALA A 819 1.77 19.92 7.53
CA ALA A 819 0.71 20.81 7.08
C ALA A 819 -0.07 20.11 5.95
N PHE A 820 -1.37 20.23 5.97
CA PHE A 820 -2.29 19.64 4.99
C PHE A 820 -2.76 20.67 3.96
#